data_2f379328db094944d211a9729f5c093b
#
_entry.id   2f379328db094944d211a9729f5c093b
#
_cell.length_a   1.000
_cell.length_b   1.000
_cell.length_c   1.000
_cell.angle_alpha   90.00
_cell.angle_beta   90.00
_cell.angle_gamma   90.00
#
_symmetry.space_group_name_H-M   'P 1'
#
loop_
_entity.id
_entity.type
_entity.pdbx_description
1 polymer ?
#
loop_
_entity_poly.entity_id
_entity_poly.type
_entity_poly.pdbx_seq_one_letter_code
_entity_poly.pdbx_strand_id
1 'polypeptide(L)'
;MVHRMTDPFINWKDIAPKRLQDLVPEGDKQFDQIRKRALEIRLNCHDELPYFCSEIKSRNFLMSDSTFHANFEDKSRRNAYVYYDKNYNQMTIDIKNSRHDLPCKLNDAYSLFSVIRDMSGYLVSTKRYIIKLASDLKDKHNSEANEEDYITDEEAIHSIYNTFKLAKSDILYFDNDINIQPAIKVDKTDNRFKKTNGYYNRGIRSFEFTNSKDNSFNTSFSYINLYKSAEYVLMMLAKKATVIGLSATCNIDSVLSNYSLRYLKENLGDDFHVLEEEDRQRIAETYSLLNLKYDSGEIKVKIAEVINCTDTSAKDMIQLVFEDPKIQSKAAKVFIKEGIKDKYQIQRYLRMAQAYRYFILHTDIKSFLCLNNALPKDQGQFRKSVLDDLFGIVNKECSFNKNNVSVEVLKSGLSFDEDKKSILERLSKGEKIFVISAYATIGAGQNMAYELPDGLDTINLTDFANEEDGRNKKKDFDGIYLGDITNVVTNLMDTESGFEEENLLHFLIELENLYENNEINHHAFNKCIGAAYQKLKEPKLRGSTQELRGCRSIRLFKTKQIIQAIGRLSRSFNKNKMIHILVTRDIVDNFDTTILENEILSPETMKLAEYAKERQESVPTYDYVENEASRISSVGKFHIYEFLSGDWTEKQIELYKELGETCLQCPTSSNLDNDIVREYYIHSEAPLYKYYFMGMYDFEYTDVFFNQTKEEVISRIQNSKHKQDWLASNLHEVSEENACLSKMLNYPGLREEFIKHGYATSFEENDYILSPVLYQNIYKGRLGEFVGRFVIKKELGIDLEELSIEEFERFDFKRGKVYIDFKHWRYSSYGANTITNKILNKLDEVEGKKAIVINIFDENEMDKIIESNRIIEIPALLENDGFHANPKAINKIRMCLEDC
;
A
#
# COMPACT_ATOMS: atom_id res chain seq x y z
N MET A 1 -7.85 -1.78 -30.34
CA MET A 1 -8.25 -0.84 -29.26
C MET A 1 -7.81 0.60 -29.60
N VAL A 2 -6.51 0.88 -29.70
CA VAL A 2 -6.02 2.26 -29.96
C VAL A 2 -6.68 2.91 -31.15
N HIS A 3 -6.74 2.26 -32.30
CA HIS A 3 -7.43 2.79 -33.50
C HIS A 3 -8.90 3.12 -33.26
N ARG A 4 -9.68 2.18 -32.70
CA ARG A 4 -11.11 2.39 -32.47
C ARG A 4 -11.40 3.54 -31.51
N MET A 5 -10.54 3.76 -30.51
CA MET A 5 -10.71 4.83 -29.50
C MET A 5 -10.18 6.18 -29.98
N THR A 6 -9.21 6.21 -30.89
CA THR A 6 -8.62 7.46 -31.41
C THR A 6 -9.29 7.96 -32.68
N ASP A 7 -9.76 7.07 -33.56
CA ASP A 7 -10.42 7.40 -34.83
C ASP A 7 -11.55 8.42 -34.69
N PRO A 8 -12.45 8.32 -33.72
CA PRO A 8 -13.55 9.25 -33.57
C PRO A 8 -13.11 10.71 -33.42
N PHE A 9 -12.01 10.94 -32.71
CA PHE A 9 -11.49 12.29 -32.50
C PHE A 9 -10.64 12.80 -33.67
N ILE A 10 -9.91 11.92 -34.32
CA ILE A 10 -9.09 12.26 -35.47
C ILE A 10 -9.99 12.58 -36.67
N ASN A 11 -10.99 11.76 -36.92
CA ASN A 11 -11.87 11.82 -38.07
C ASN A 11 -13.24 12.47 -37.76
N TRP A 12 -13.33 13.29 -36.72
CA TRP A 12 -14.58 13.90 -36.24
C TRP A 12 -15.45 14.51 -37.34
N LYS A 13 -14.82 15.33 -38.20
CA LYS A 13 -15.54 16.04 -39.29
C LYS A 13 -16.20 15.09 -40.31
N ASP A 14 -15.66 13.87 -40.46
CA ASP A 14 -16.12 12.90 -41.44
C ASP A 14 -17.19 11.96 -40.86
N ILE A 15 -17.18 11.73 -39.54
CA ILE A 15 -18.05 10.73 -38.92
C ILE A 15 -19.22 11.33 -38.12
N ALA A 16 -19.06 12.53 -37.56
CA ALA A 16 -20.06 13.13 -36.71
C ALA A 16 -21.19 13.77 -37.54
N PRO A 17 -22.48 13.55 -37.23
CA PRO A 17 -23.58 14.30 -37.81
C PRO A 17 -23.45 15.79 -37.61
N LYS A 18 -23.96 16.62 -38.54
CA LYS A 18 -23.81 18.08 -38.47
C LYS A 18 -24.24 18.65 -37.11
N ARG A 19 -25.38 18.15 -36.56
CA ARG A 19 -25.88 18.59 -35.24
C ARG A 19 -24.88 18.42 -34.10
N LEU A 20 -24.02 17.41 -34.16
CA LEU A 20 -22.98 17.16 -33.15
C LEU A 20 -21.69 17.92 -33.48
N GLN A 21 -21.39 18.15 -34.78
CA GLN A 21 -20.31 19.04 -35.19
C GLN A 21 -20.54 20.48 -34.70
N ASP A 22 -21.80 20.92 -34.68
CA ASP A 22 -22.19 22.26 -34.20
C ASP A 22 -22.00 22.43 -32.67
N LEU A 23 -21.92 21.32 -31.91
CA LEU A 23 -21.61 21.34 -30.47
C LEU A 23 -20.11 21.49 -30.15
N VAL A 24 -19.26 21.30 -31.16
CA VAL A 24 -17.79 21.47 -31.03
C VAL A 24 -17.40 22.78 -31.72
N PRO A 25 -17.26 23.88 -31.00
CA PRO A 25 -16.86 25.15 -31.58
C PRO A 25 -15.53 25.04 -32.32
N GLU A 26 -15.39 25.81 -33.39
CA GLU A 26 -14.11 25.93 -34.08
C GLU A 26 -13.06 26.52 -33.14
N GLY A 27 -11.94 25.80 -32.91
CA GLY A 27 -10.90 26.23 -31.95
C GLY A 27 -11.17 25.82 -30.49
N ASP A 28 -12.08 24.84 -30.22
CA ASP A 28 -12.22 24.27 -28.86
C ASP A 28 -10.89 23.65 -28.43
N LYS A 29 -10.21 24.33 -27.47
CA LYS A 29 -8.90 23.94 -26.97
C LYS A 29 -8.90 22.54 -26.34
N GLN A 30 -9.99 22.12 -25.72
CA GLN A 30 -10.07 20.82 -25.09
C GLN A 30 -10.17 19.70 -26.13
N PHE A 31 -10.97 19.91 -27.17
CA PHE A 31 -11.07 18.99 -28.32
C PHE A 31 -9.75 18.90 -29.07
N ASP A 32 -9.10 20.03 -29.34
CA ASP A 32 -7.81 20.06 -30.04
C ASP A 32 -6.72 19.33 -29.22
N GLN A 33 -6.71 19.48 -27.89
CA GLN A 33 -5.78 18.73 -27.03
C GLN A 33 -6.03 17.21 -27.07
N ILE A 34 -7.29 16.77 -27.05
CA ILE A 34 -7.64 15.35 -27.15
C ILE A 34 -7.22 14.81 -28.52
N ARG A 35 -7.52 15.56 -29.59
CA ARG A 35 -7.14 15.21 -30.95
C ARG A 35 -5.62 15.11 -31.12
N LYS A 36 -4.88 16.07 -30.59
CA LYS A 36 -3.41 16.05 -30.60
C LYS A 36 -2.87 14.82 -29.88
N ARG A 37 -3.36 14.52 -28.68
CA ARG A 37 -2.97 13.30 -27.93
C ARG A 37 -3.34 12.03 -28.69
N ALA A 38 -4.51 11.97 -29.30
CA ALA A 38 -4.91 10.83 -30.13
C ALA A 38 -3.92 10.58 -31.29
N LEU A 39 -3.50 11.65 -31.96
CA LEU A 39 -2.50 11.58 -33.03
C LEU A 39 -1.12 11.15 -32.52
N GLU A 40 -0.69 11.71 -31.37
CA GLU A 40 0.59 11.32 -30.74
C GLU A 40 0.61 9.85 -30.32
N ILE A 41 -0.46 9.33 -29.72
CA ILE A 41 -0.59 7.93 -29.37
C ILE A 41 -0.53 7.04 -30.63
N ARG A 42 -1.20 7.42 -31.71
CA ARG A 42 -1.15 6.67 -32.97
C ARG A 42 0.25 6.69 -33.59
N LEU A 43 0.93 7.82 -33.60
CA LEU A 43 2.31 7.93 -34.08
C LEU A 43 3.28 7.08 -33.24
N ASN A 44 3.14 7.14 -31.91
CA ASN A 44 3.98 6.38 -30.99
C ASN A 44 3.74 4.86 -31.07
N CYS A 45 2.52 4.44 -31.46
CA CYS A 45 2.16 3.04 -31.64
C CYS A 45 2.30 2.58 -33.11
N HIS A 46 2.82 3.39 -33.98
CA HIS A 46 2.92 3.16 -35.43
C HIS A 46 1.62 2.63 -36.05
N ASP A 47 0.89 3.50 -36.70
CA ASP A 47 -0.47 3.30 -37.23
C ASP A 47 -0.69 2.04 -38.08
N GLU A 48 0.36 1.58 -38.74
CA GLU A 48 0.31 0.46 -39.68
C GLU A 48 0.56 -0.90 -39.01
N LEU A 49 0.91 -0.94 -37.71
CA LEU A 49 1.27 -2.15 -37.01
C LEU A 49 0.16 -2.64 -36.09
N PRO A 50 -0.41 -3.83 -36.31
CA PRO A 50 -1.59 -4.29 -35.59
C PRO A 50 -1.31 -4.82 -34.18
N TYR A 51 -0.03 -4.99 -33.74
CA TYR A 51 0.26 -5.67 -32.49
C TYR A 51 1.57 -5.22 -31.84
N PHE A 52 1.57 -5.33 -30.51
CA PHE A 52 2.78 -5.29 -29.69
C PHE A 52 3.32 -6.70 -29.51
N CYS A 53 4.61 -6.90 -29.78
CA CYS A 53 5.33 -8.07 -29.34
C CYS A 53 6.17 -7.72 -28.11
N SER A 54 6.18 -8.57 -27.12
CA SER A 54 7.00 -8.42 -25.95
C SER A 54 7.72 -9.72 -25.66
N GLU A 55 9.04 -9.68 -25.50
CA GLU A 55 9.82 -10.79 -24.96
C GLU A 55 9.43 -11.11 -23.50
N ILE A 56 8.71 -10.20 -22.87
CA ILE A 56 8.23 -10.28 -21.50
C ILE A 56 6.89 -11.00 -21.50
N LYS A 57 6.84 -12.20 -20.96
CA LYS A 57 5.63 -13.07 -20.93
C LYS A 57 4.40 -12.43 -20.29
N SER A 58 4.59 -11.59 -19.29
CA SER A 58 3.53 -10.71 -18.74
C SER A 58 4.15 -9.66 -17.84
N ARG A 59 3.55 -8.49 -17.77
CA ARG A 59 3.97 -7.39 -16.90
C ARG A 59 2.78 -6.66 -16.31
N ASN A 60 2.82 -6.41 -15.01
CA ASN A 60 1.78 -5.74 -14.26
C ASN A 60 2.34 -4.45 -13.65
N PHE A 61 1.56 -3.41 -13.69
CA PHE A 61 1.89 -2.12 -13.11
C PHE A 61 0.74 -1.65 -12.23
N LEU A 62 1.08 -1.22 -11.02
CA LEU A 62 0.15 -0.56 -10.12
C LEU A 62 0.53 0.92 -10.03
N MET A 63 -0.46 1.80 -10.17
CA MET A 63 -0.32 3.22 -9.89
C MET A 63 -1.23 3.57 -8.73
N SER A 64 -0.65 4.02 -7.65
CA SER A 64 -1.36 4.72 -6.60
C SER A 64 -0.79 6.12 -6.51
N ASP A 65 -1.62 7.09 -6.20
CA ASP A 65 -1.22 8.49 -6.17
C ASP A 65 -0.71 8.99 -7.54
N SER A 66 0.38 9.71 -7.58
CA SER A 66 1.17 9.97 -8.80
C SER A 66 2.35 9.01 -8.92
N THR A 67 2.50 8.10 -7.98
CA THR A 67 3.56 7.11 -8.00
C THR A 67 3.18 5.92 -8.85
N PHE A 68 4.17 5.37 -9.51
CA PHE A 68 4.03 4.21 -10.37
C PHE A 68 4.80 3.05 -9.75
N HIS A 69 4.06 2.01 -9.38
CA HIS A 69 4.64 0.81 -8.82
C HIS A 69 4.67 -0.28 -9.88
N ALA A 70 5.85 -0.61 -10.37
CA ALA A 70 6.01 -1.77 -11.23
C ALA A 70 6.12 -3.02 -10.37
N ASN A 71 5.26 -3.99 -10.66
CA ASN A 71 5.19 -5.23 -9.94
C ASN A 71 6.16 -6.27 -10.49
N PHE A 72 7.46 -6.10 -10.23
CA PHE A 72 8.50 -7.03 -10.68
C PHE A 72 9.51 -7.27 -9.58
N GLU A 73 9.98 -8.48 -9.48
CA GLU A 73 11.11 -8.86 -8.64
C GLU A 73 12.45 -8.30 -9.16
N ASP A 74 12.48 -7.78 -10.39
CA ASP A 74 13.70 -7.44 -11.11
C ASP A 74 13.94 -5.92 -11.18
N LYS A 75 15.21 -5.54 -11.18
CA LYS A 75 15.73 -4.17 -11.33
C LYS A 75 15.29 -3.45 -12.61
N SER A 76 14.74 -4.21 -13.57
CA SER A 76 14.36 -3.75 -14.90
C SER A 76 13.10 -2.89 -14.98
N ARG A 77 12.47 -2.56 -13.87
CA ARG A 77 11.17 -1.85 -13.81
C ARG A 77 11.14 -0.50 -14.51
N ARG A 78 12.28 0.20 -14.50
CA ARG A 78 12.39 1.56 -15.01
C ARG A 78 12.83 1.60 -16.46
N ASN A 79 13.35 0.51 -16.93
CA ASN A 79 14.01 0.39 -18.21
C ASN A 79 13.17 -0.42 -19.20
N ALA A 80 11.84 -0.40 -19.03
CA ALA A 80 10.92 -0.92 -20.03
C ALA A 80 10.65 0.16 -21.08
N TYR A 81 10.99 -0.16 -22.33
CA TYR A 81 10.86 0.74 -23.47
C TYR A 81 9.95 0.15 -24.53
N VAL A 82 9.21 1.01 -25.20
CA VAL A 82 8.39 0.67 -26.36
C VAL A 82 9.02 1.31 -27.59
N TYR A 83 9.33 0.50 -28.58
CA TYR A 83 9.93 0.97 -29.83
C TYR A 83 9.52 0.10 -31.02
N TYR A 84 9.68 0.66 -32.23
CA TYR A 84 9.47 -0.07 -33.45
C TYR A 84 10.71 -0.87 -33.82
N ASP A 85 10.59 -2.19 -33.89
CA ASP A 85 11.64 -3.07 -34.35
C ASP A 85 11.52 -3.30 -35.89
N LYS A 86 12.45 -2.70 -36.63
CA LYS A 86 12.48 -2.79 -38.10
C LYS A 86 12.77 -4.21 -38.61
N ASN A 87 13.49 -5.03 -37.82
CA ASN A 87 13.88 -6.37 -38.27
C ASN A 87 12.65 -7.31 -38.24
N TYR A 88 11.77 -7.11 -37.32
CA TYR A 88 10.56 -7.93 -37.15
C TYR A 88 9.27 -7.21 -37.60
N ASN A 89 9.38 -5.97 -38.05
CA ASN A 89 8.25 -5.13 -38.48
C ASN A 89 7.13 -5.08 -37.42
N GLN A 90 7.47 -4.82 -36.16
CA GLN A 90 6.54 -4.84 -35.03
C GLN A 90 6.91 -3.85 -33.94
N MET A 91 5.92 -3.47 -33.13
CA MET A 91 6.17 -2.78 -31.88
C MET A 91 6.67 -3.76 -30.82
N THR A 92 7.76 -3.44 -30.19
CA THR A 92 8.41 -4.29 -29.20
C THR A 92 8.46 -3.58 -27.85
N ILE A 93 8.15 -4.30 -26.78
CA ILE A 93 8.38 -3.87 -25.40
C ILE A 93 9.61 -4.64 -24.93
N ASP A 94 10.69 -3.93 -24.63
CA ASP A 94 11.96 -4.51 -24.22
C ASP A 94 12.46 -3.89 -22.92
N ILE A 95 13.22 -4.66 -22.14
CA ILE A 95 13.84 -4.21 -20.91
C ILE A 95 15.32 -4.15 -21.11
N LYS A 96 15.90 -2.97 -21.06
CA LYS A 96 17.33 -2.73 -21.15
C LYS A 96 17.83 -1.91 -19.97
N ASN A 97 19.09 -2.02 -19.65
CA ASN A 97 19.71 -1.22 -18.59
C ASN A 97 19.75 0.27 -18.94
N SER A 98 19.79 0.60 -20.23
CA SER A 98 19.75 1.97 -20.71
C SER A 98 18.98 2.04 -22.03
N ARG A 99 18.38 3.22 -22.31
CA ARG A 99 17.76 3.52 -23.60
C ARG A 99 18.77 3.39 -24.77
N HIS A 100 20.05 3.59 -24.49
CA HIS A 100 21.13 3.43 -25.49
C HIS A 100 21.39 1.97 -25.89
N ASP A 101 20.94 1.01 -25.12
CA ASP A 101 21.10 -0.43 -25.42
C ASP A 101 20.03 -0.97 -26.38
N LEU A 102 19.09 -0.11 -26.79
CA LEU A 102 18.02 -0.48 -27.71
C LEU A 102 18.50 -0.49 -29.15
N PRO A 103 17.96 -1.38 -30.00
CA PRO A 103 18.34 -1.49 -31.41
C PRO A 103 17.72 -0.40 -32.32
N CYS A 104 17.33 0.75 -31.74
CA CYS A 104 16.68 1.85 -32.44
C CYS A 104 17.31 3.20 -32.07
N LYS A 105 16.96 4.26 -32.83
CA LYS A 105 17.38 5.60 -32.44
C LYS A 105 16.71 6.02 -31.13
N LEU A 106 17.39 6.81 -30.32
CA LEU A 106 16.89 7.29 -29.03
C LEU A 106 15.51 7.96 -29.10
N ASN A 107 15.28 8.73 -30.16
CA ASN A 107 14.01 9.44 -30.37
C ASN A 107 12.86 8.51 -30.83
N ASP A 108 13.17 7.26 -31.22
CA ASP A 108 12.18 6.30 -31.68
C ASP A 108 11.77 5.32 -30.55
N ALA A 109 12.32 5.48 -29.36
CA ALA A 109 12.01 4.66 -28.19
C ALA A 109 11.32 5.49 -27.10
N TYR A 110 10.20 4.99 -26.61
CA TYR A 110 9.41 5.61 -25.56
C TYR A 110 9.49 4.79 -24.29
N SER A 111 9.56 5.43 -23.14
CA SER A 111 9.35 4.72 -21.87
C SER A 111 7.97 4.09 -21.85
N LEU A 112 7.86 2.83 -21.46
CA LEU A 112 6.56 2.16 -21.29
C LEU A 112 5.66 2.94 -20.32
N PHE A 113 6.26 3.52 -19.29
CA PHE A 113 5.57 4.39 -18.35
C PHE A 113 4.94 5.62 -19.03
N SER A 114 5.68 6.30 -19.91
CA SER A 114 5.14 7.45 -20.66
C SER A 114 3.97 7.04 -21.54
N VAL A 115 4.07 5.89 -22.22
CA VAL A 115 2.99 5.35 -23.08
C VAL A 115 1.73 5.08 -22.24
N ILE A 116 1.87 4.42 -21.08
CA ILE A 116 0.74 4.13 -20.17
C ILE A 116 0.11 5.43 -19.65
N ARG A 117 0.94 6.38 -19.22
CA ARG A 117 0.47 7.70 -18.74
C ARG A 117 -0.30 8.44 -19.82
N ASP A 118 0.21 8.47 -21.03
CA ASP A 118 -0.39 9.20 -22.13
C ASP A 118 -1.71 8.55 -22.58
N MET A 119 -1.75 7.20 -22.64
CA MET A 119 -2.99 6.44 -22.89
C MET A 119 -4.02 6.68 -21.78
N SER A 120 -3.64 6.59 -20.51
CA SER A 120 -4.54 6.85 -19.38
C SER A 120 -5.06 8.29 -19.40
N GLY A 121 -4.17 9.26 -19.61
CA GLY A 121 -4.54 10.67 -19.74
C GLY A 121 -5.48 10.96 -20.91
N TYR A 122 -5.26 10.30 -22.02
CA TYR A 122 -6.15 10.36 -23.19
C TYR A 122 -7.55 9.82 -22.86
N LEU A 123 -7.64 8.63 -22.28
CA LEU A 123 -8.90 7.99 -21.94
C LEU A 123 -9.73 8.86 -20.97
N VAL A 124 -9.10 9.36 -19.91
CA VAL A 124 -9.76 10.24 -18.92
C VAL A 124 -10.23 11.56 -19.56
N SER A 125 -9.42 12.16 -20.43
CA SER A 125 -9.76 13.43 -21.10
C SER A 125 -10.90 13.23 -22.08
N THR A 126 -10.85 12.15 -22.86
CA THR A 126 -11.90 11.73 -23.83
C THR A 126 -13.23 11.54 -23.15
N LYS A 127 -13.24 10.79 -22.05
CA LYS A 127 -14.45 10.54 -21.25
C LYS A 127 -15.08 11.83 -20.74
N ARG A 128 -14.30 12.71 -20.13
CA ARG A 128 -14.80 14.02 -19.67
C ARG A 128 -15.39 14.84 -20.80
N TYR A 129 -14.78 14.75 -21.96
CA TYR A 129 -15.28 15.48 -23.12
C TYR A 129 -16.56 14.89 -23.69
N ILE A 130 -16.69 13.55 -23.71
CA ILE A 130 -17.94 12.87 -24.10
C ILE A 130 -19.08 13.28 -23.16
N ILE A 131 -18.86 13.30 -21.86
CA ILE A 131 -19.86 13.76 -20.87
C ILE A 131 -20.27 15.20 -21.13
N LYS A 132 -19.31 16.09 -21.40
CA LYS A 132 -19.59 17.47 -21.75
C LYS A 132 -20.44 17.56 -23.01
N LEU A 133 -20.05 16.87 -24.09
CA LEU A 133 -20.82 16.86 -25.34
C LEU A 133 -22.24 16.32 -25.15
N ALA A 134 -22.41 15.31 -24.30
CA ALA A 134 -23.71 14.74 -23.99
C ALA A 134 -24.59 15.74 -23.23
N SER A 135 -24.02 16.45 -22.26
CA SER A 135 -24.73 17.53 -21.56
C SER A 135 -25.16 18.63 -22.53
N ASP A 136 -24.23 19.10 -23.36
CA ASP A 136 -24.50 20.16 -24.34
C ASP A 136 -25.57 19.71 -25.36
N LEU A 137 -25.52 18.42 -25.79
CA LEU A 137 -26.53 17.84 -26.68
C LEU A 137 -27.91 17.77 -26.03
N LYS A 138 -27.98 17.30 -24.77
CA LYS A 138 -29.21 17.23 -23.98
C LYS A 138 -29.84 18.62 -23.84
N ASP A 139 -29.05 19.60 -23.37
CA ASP A 139 -29.54 20.95 -23.13
C ASP A 139 -30.07 21.59 -24.40
N LYS A 140 -29.37 21.42 -25.53
CA LYS A 140 -29.84 21.89 -26.83
C LYS A 140 -31.10 21.19 -27.27
N HIS A 141 -31.16 19.83 -27.19
CA HIS A 141 -32.34 19.06 -27.61
C HIS A 141 -33.57 19.43 -26.78
N ASN A 142 -33.45 19.45 -25.45
CA ASN A 142 -34.55 19.72 -24.54
C ASN A 142 -35.01 21.18 -24.60
N SER A 143 -34.16 22.12 -25.04
CA SER A 143 -34.57 23.49 -25.30
C SER A 143 -35.45 23.67 -26.57
N GLU A 144 -35.35 22.73 -27.52
CA GLU A 144 -36.05 22.77 -28.80
C GLU A 144 -37.22 21.79 -28.88
N ALA A 145 -37.31 20.81 -27.94
CA ALA A 145 -38.30 19.74 -27.90
C ALA A 145 -39.49 20.07 -26.97
N ASN A 146 -40.59 19.34 -27.12
CA ASN A 146 -41.70 19.33 -26.15
C ASN A 146 -41.30 18.46 -24.94
N GLU A 147 -41.94 18.67 -23.77
CA GLU A 147 -41.61 17.94 -22.53
C GLU A 147 -41.70 16.40 -22.66
N GLU A 148 -42.57 15.90 -23.55
CA GLU A 148 -42.74 14.46 -23.83
C GLU A 148 -41.54 13.86 -24.62
N ASP A 149 -40.77 14.70 -25.31
CA ASP A 149 -39.63 14.33 -26.15
C ASP A 149 -38.26 14.63 -25.49
N TYR A 150 -38.24 14.98 -24.20
CA TYR A 150 -37.01 15.28 -23.49
C TYR A 150 -36.14 14.04 -23.37
N ILE A 151 -34.85 14.19 -23.68
CA ILE A 151 -33.85 13.12 -23.51
C ILE A 151 -33.14 13.26 -22.17
N THR A 152 -32.83 12.10 -21.59
CA THR A 152 -32.03 11.98 -20.34
C THR A 152 -30.52 12.12 -20.61
N ASP A 153 -29.75 12.28 -19.56
CA ASP A 153 -28.27 12.26 -19.67
C ASP A 153 -27.76 10.94 -20.27
N GLU A 154 -28.38 9.82 -19.90
CA GLU A 154 -28.03 8.48 -20.39
C GLU A 154 -28.28 8.35 -21.88
N GLU A 155 -29.46 8.78 -22.37
CA GLU A 155 -29.80 8.76 -23.78
C GLU A 155 -28.90 9.68 -24.61
N ALA A 156 -28.53 10.86 -24.07
CA ALA A 156 -27.61 11.78 -24.72
C ALA A 156 -26.20 11.14 -24.85
N ILE A 157 -25.71 10.49 -23.80
CA ILE A 157 -24.43 9.79 -23.80
C ILE A 157 -24.43 8.65 -24.81
N HIS A 158 -25.47 7.81 -24.80
CA HIS A 158 -25.59 6.73 -25.77
C HIS A 158 -25.68 7.26 -27.21
N SER A 159 -26.29 8.40 -27.44
CA SER A 159 -26.31 9.06 -28.76
C SER A 159 -24.90 9.44 -29.22
N ILE A 160 -24.04 9.94 -28.29
CA ILE A 160 -22.63 10.23 -28.59
C ILE A 160 -21.87 8.93 -28.90
N TYR A 161 -22.03 7.87 -28.08
CA TYR A 161 -21.36 6.57 -28.33
C TYR A 161 -21.73 5.98 -29.70
N ASN A 162 -23.00 6.02 -30.05
CA ASN A 162 -23.47 5.52 -31.34
C ASN A 162 -22.88 6.33 -32.51
N THR A 163 -22.72 7.64 -32.33
CA THR A 163 -22.08 8.50 -33.32
C THR A 163 -20.61 8.13 -33.54
N PHE A 164 -19.90 7.83 -32.45
CA PHE A 164 -18.50 7.39 -32.50
C PHE A 164 -18.35 5.92 -32.92
N LYS A 165 -19.45 5.19 -33.09
CA LYS A 165 -19.45 3.75 -33.43
C LYS A 165 -18.58 2.94 -32.46
N LEU A 166 -18.65 3.25 -31.19
CA LEU A 166 -17.92 2.52 -30.16
C LEU A 166 -18.39 1.08 -30.03
N ALA A 167 -17.45 0.14 -29.84
CA ALA A 167 -17.82 -1.25 -29.60
C ALA A 167 -18.48 -1.42 -28.21
N LYS A 168 -19.31 -2.44 -28.03
CA LYS A 168 -19.98 -2.71 -26.74
C LYS A 168 -19.00 -2.80 -25.56
N SER A 169 -17.82 -3.39 -25.77
CA SER A 169 -16.77 -3.44 -24.75
C SER A 169 -16.24 -2.06 -24.36
N ASP A 170 -16.18 -1.14 -25.33
CA ASP A 170 -15.70 0.21 -25.11
C ASP A 170 -16.78 1.07 -24.43
N ILE A 171 -18.05 0.82 -24.75
CA ILE A 171 -19.21 1.44 -24.09
C ILE A 171 -19.29 1.03 -22.62
N LEU A 172 -19.18 -0.26 -22.31
CA LEU A 172 -19.17 -0.75 -20.93
C LEU A 172 -18.07 -0.08 -20.09
N TYR A 173 -16.93 0.18 -20.69
CA TYR A 173 -15.85 0.91 -20.05
C TYR A 173 -16.25 2.34 -19.67
N PHE A 174 -16.93 3.04 -20.56
CA PHE A 174 -17.40 4.40 -20.31
C PHE A 174 -18.62 4.42 -19.38
N ASP A 175 -19.57 3.49 -19.51
CA ASP A 175 -20.80 3.43 -18.71
C ASP A 175 -20.54 3.15 -17.23
N ASN A 176 -19.68 2.20 -16.92
CA ASN A 176 -19.36 1.87 -15.52
C ASN A 176 -18.77 3.06 -14.74
N ASP A 177 -18.33 4.07 -15.45
CA ASP A 177 -17.63 5.22 -14.89
C ASP A 177 -18.45 6.55 -14.92
N ILE A 178 -19.55 6.60 -15.67
CA ILE A 178 -20.33 7.83 -15.89
C ILE A 178 -21.07 8.28 -14.64
N ASN A 179 -21.42 7.36 -13.75
CA ASN A 179 -22.06 7.66 -12.46
C ASN A 179 -21.11 8.34 -11.45
N ILE A 180 -19.84 8.55 -11.80
CA ILE A 180 -18.92 9.33 -10.99
C ILE A 180 -19.08 10.80 -11.36
N GLN A 181 -19.68 11.55 -10.46
CA GLN A 181 -19.83 13.02 -10.57
C GLN A 181 -18.52 13.70 -10.98
N PRO A 182 -18.61 14.83 -11.71
CA PRO A 182 -17.43 15.57 -12.19
C PRO A 182 -16.45 15.75 -11.03
N ALA A 183 -15.20 15.45 -11.28
CA ALA A 183 -14.12 15.67 -10.33
C ALA A 183 -14.28 17.09 -9.77
N ILE A 184 -14.50 17.18 -8.47
CA ILE A 184 -14.50 18.46 -7.75
C ILE A 184 -13.25 19.18 -8.24
N LYS A 185 -13.42 20.40 -8.71
CA LYS A 185 -12.29 21.22 -9.10
C LYS A 185 -11.33 21.20 -7.92
N VAL A 186 -10.27 20.43 -8.05
CA VAL A 186 -9.13 20.55 -7.15
C VAL A 186 -8.67 21.98 -7.39
N ASP A 187 -8.78 22.78 -6.37
CA ASP A 187 -8.29 24.15 -6.40
C ASP A 187 -6.84 24.05 -6.88
N LYS A 188 -6.58 24.62 -8.04
CA LYS A 188 -5.23 24.76 -8.58
C LYS A 188 -4.49 25.85 -7.82
N THR A 189 -4.56 25.84 -6.49
CA THR A 189 -3.64 26.60 -5.69
C THR A 189 -2.27 26.00 -5.92
N ASP A 190 -1.35 26.84 -6.25
CA ASP A 190 -0.01 26.66 -6.76
C ASP A 190 0.94 25.95 -5.77
N ASN A 191 0.60 24.73 -5.36
CA ASN A 191 1.41 23.91 -4.48
C ASN A 191 2.22 22.91 -5.30
N ARG A 192 3.33 23.40 -5.83
CA ARG A 192 4.26 22.71 -6.73
C ARG A 192 4.89 21.46 -6.10
N PHE A 193 4.98 21.43 -4.77
CA PHE A 193 5.60 20.37 -3.98
C PHE A 193 4.62 19.65 -3.05
N LYS A 194 3.32 19.98 -3.09
CA LYS A 194 2.36 19.24 -2.28
C LYS A 194 2.40 17.76 -2.68
N LYS A 195 2.59 16.91 -1.69
CA LYS A 195 2.28 15.49 -1.73
C LYS A 195 0.99 15.34 -2.48
N THR A 196 1.08 14.99 -3.74
CA THR A 196 -0.11 14.72 -4.51
C THR A 196 -0.65 13.44 -3.96
N ASN A 197 -1.38 13.59 -2.89
CA ASN A 197 -2.43 12.76 -2.37
C ASN A 197 -2.29 11.28 -2.73
N GLY A 198 -1.86 10.48 -1.78
CA GLY A 198 -1.73 9.05 -1.89
C GLY A 198 -3.03 8.34 -2.30
N TYR A 199 -3.06 7.05 -2.14
CA TYR A 199 -4.16 6.16 -2.47
C TYR A 199 -5.54 6.73 -2.09
N TYR A 200 -5.69 7.33 -0.91
CA TYR A 200 -6.98 7.82 -0.43
C TYR A 200 -7.67 8.81 -1.37
N ASN A 201 -6.93 9.71 -1.97
CA ASN A 201 -7.49 10.76 -2.84
C ASN A 201 -7.56 10.37 -4.32
N ARG A 202 -6.70 9.47 -4.78
CA ARG A 202 -6.57 9.12 -6.21
C ARG A 202 -6.99 7.71 -6.55
N GLY A 203 -7.14 6.83 -5.55
CA GLY A 203 -7.49 5.44 -5.74
C GLY A 203 -6.33 4.61 -6.29
N ILE A 204 -6.68 3.52 -6.98
CA ILE A 204 -5.75 2.54 -7.54
C ILE A 204 -5.95 2.46 -9.05
N ARG A 205 -4.84 2.35 -9.77
CA ARG A 205 -4.82 2.00 -11.20
C ARG A 205 -3.87 0.85 -11.40
N SER A 206 -4.36 -0.23 -11.92
CA SER A 206 -3.57 -1.42 -12.22
C SER A 206 -3.62 -1.70 -13.71
N PHE A 207 -2.45 -1.89 -14.30
CA PHE A 207 -2.29 -2.18 -15.74
C PHE A 207 -1.61 -3.52 -15.90
N GLU A 208 -2.11 -4.34 -16.80
CA GLU A 208 -1.52 -5.64 -17.11
C GLU A 208 -1.30 -5.77 -18.61
N PHE A 209 -0.08 -6.15 -18.98
CA PHE A 209 0.29 -6.54 -20.32
C PHE A 209 0.51 -8.05 -20.34
N THR A 210 -0.27 -8.76 -21.15
CA THR A 210 -0.15 -10.21 -21.31
C THR A 210 -0.01 -10.58 -22.76
N ASN A 211 0.91 -11.50 -23.06
CA ASN A 211 1.03 -12.07 -24.40
C ASN A 211 -0.02 -13.17 -24.57
N SER A 212 -0.61 -13.25 -25.77
CA SER A 212 -1.52 -14.34 -26.12
C SER A 212 -0.85 -15.71 -25.98
N LYS A 213 -1.60 -16.69 -25.45
CA LYS A 213 -1.12 -18.07 -25.31
C LYS A 213 -0.98 -18.82 -26.64
N ASP A 214 -1.58 -18.33 -27.71
CA ASP A 214 -1.76 -19.04 -28.97
C ASP A 214 -0.74 -18.66 -30.05
N ASN A 215 0.54 -18.48 -29.72
CA ASN A 215 1.57 -18.09 -30.69
C ASN A 215 1.22 -16.87 -31.57
N SER A 216 0.14 -16.17 -31.27
CA SER A 216 -0.15 -14.90 -31.89
C SER A 216 0.70 -13.84 -31.20
N PHE A 217 1.37 -13.01 -31.97
CA PHE A 217 2.21 -11.91 -31.49
C PHE A 217 1.41 -10.78 -30.82
N ASN A 218 0.18 -11.07 -30.35
CA ASN A 218 -0.71 -10.07 -29.79
C ASN A 218 -0.49 -9.93 -28.29
N THR A 219 -0.21 -8.74 -27.83
CA THR A 219 -0.20 -8.37 -26.42
C THR A 219 -1.54 -7.79 -26.04
N SER A 220 -2.19 -8.38 -25.05
CA SER A 220 -3.40 -7.83 -24.44
C SER A 220 -3.03 -6.81 -23.37
N PHE A 221 -3.80 -5.74 -23.32
CA PHE A 221 -3.72 -4.71 -22.30
C PHE A 221 -5.03 -4.70 -21.52
N SER A 222 -4.95 -4.98 -20.24
CA SER A 222 -6.07 -4.93 -19.31
C SER A 222 -5.80 -3.88 -18.25
N TYR A 223 -6.83 -3.22 -17.73
CA TYR A 223 -6.64 -2.35 -16.61
C TYR A 223 -7.81 -2.32 -15.64
N ILE A 224 -7.51 -2.11 -14.38
CA ILE A 224 -8.45 -1.88 -13.29
C ILE A 224 -8.25 -0.45 -12.80
N ASN A 225 -9.34 0.27 -12.60
CA ASN A 225 -9.28 1.65 -12.14
C ASN A 225 -10.32 1.91 -11.05
N LEU A 226 -9.83 2.20 -9.84
CA LEU A 226 -10.61 2.69 -8.72
C LEU A 226 -10.21 4.15 -8.50
N TYR A 227 -11.07 5.08 -8.88
CA TYR A 227 -10.72 6.51 -8.91
C TYR A 227 -10.61 7.19 -7.54
N LYS A 228 -11.31 6.66 -6.54
CA LYS A 228 -11.40 7.23 -5.19
C LYS A 228 -11.51 6.13 -4.16
N SER A 229 -10.88 6.32 -3.02
CA SER A 229 -11.06 5.41 -1.89
C SER A 229 -12.41 5.62 -1.21
N ALA A 230 -12.80 4.67 -0.36
CA ALA A 230 -14.00 4.79 0.46
C ALA A 230 -13.88 5.96 1.47
N GLU A 231 -12.69 6.17 2.01
CA GLU A 231 -12.36 7.28 2.91
C GLU A 231 -12.57 8.64 2.27
N TYR A 232 -12.14 8.79 1.01
CA TYR A 232 -12.36 10.02 0.26
C TYR A 232 -13.84 10.29 0.08
N VAL A 233 -14.62 9.29 -0.26
CA VAL A 233 -16.08 9.43 -0.43
C VAL A 233 -16.72 9.82 0.89
N LEU A 234 -16.35 9.18 1.99
CA LEU A 234 -16.87 9.50 3.33
C LEU A 234 -16.48 10.93 3.75
N MET A 235 -15.23 11.33 3.54
CA MET A 235 -14.77 12.70 3.81
C MET A 235 -15.57 13.73 3.00
N MET A 236 -15.83 13.45 1.73
CA MET A 236 -16.64 14.33 0.88
C MET A 236 -18.11 14.41 1.32
N LEU A 237 -18.68 13.33 1.84
CA LEU A 237 -20.02 13.34 2.44
C LEU A 237 -20.02 14.16 3.71
N ALA A 238 -19.03 13.98 4.59
CA ALA A 238 -18.92 14.72 5.85
C ALA A 238 -18.76 16.24 5.63
N LYS A 239 -18.09 16.67 4.56
CA LYS A 239 -18.03 18.09 4.17
C LYS A 239 -19.36 18.70 3.70
N LYS A 240 -20.37 17.87 3.40
CA LYS A 240 -21.67 18.31 2.90
C LYS A 240 -22.82 18.06 3.87
N ALA A 241 -22.66 17.12 4.79
CA ALA A 241 -23.69 16.71 5.73
C ALA A 241 -23.05 16.18 7.01
N THR A 242 -23.79 16.27 8.13
CA THR A 242 -23.38 15.63 9.38
C THR A 242 -23.43 14.11 9.22
N VAL A 243 -22.30 13.46 9.45
CA VAL A 243 -22.16 12.00 9.39
C VAL A 243 -21.90 11.47 10.82
N ILE A 244 -22.74 10.58 11.29
CA ILE A 244 -22.60 9.95 12.62
C ILE A 244 -22.30 8.48 12.42
N GLY A 245 -21.12 8.03 12.82
CA GLY A 245 -20.72 6.63 12.84
C GLY A 245 -21.06 5.96 14.16
N LEU A 246 -21.85 4.88 14.13
CA LEU A 246 -22.26 4.13 15.33
C LEU A 246 -21.83 2.67 15.21
N SER A 247 -20.87 2.27 16.03
CA SER A 247 -20.46 0.85 16.17
C SER A 247 -19.76 0.66 17.51
N ALA A 248 -19.89 -0.54 18.09
CA ALA A 248 -19.13 -0.92 19.30
C ALA A 248 -17.60 -0.93 19.09
N THR A 249 -17.14 -0.85 17.86
CA THR A 249 -15.72 -0.93 17.47
C THR A 249 -15.31 0.16 16.50
N CYS A 250 -16.11 1.25 16.37
CA CYS A 250 -15.81 2.32 15.40
C CYS A 250 -14.53 3.09 15.74
N ASN A 251 -14.20 3.18 17.03
CA ASN A 251 -13.04 3.89 17.52
C ASN A 251 -11.73 3.07 17.47
N ILE A 252 -11.81 1.77 17.17
CA ILE A 252 -10.62 0.93 17.03
C ILE A 252 -9.95 1.24 15.68
N ASP A 253 -8.76 1.83 15.75
CA ASP A 253 -8.01 2.35 14.62
C ASP A 253 -7.33 1.22 13.79
N SER A 254 -8.16 0.38 13.17
CA SER A 254 -7.72 -0.60 12.17
C SER A 254 -8.09 -0.10 10.78
N VAL A 255 -7.13 -0.01 9.89
CA VAL A 255 -7.39 0.38 8.48
C VAL A 255 -7.89 -0.77 7.61
N LEU A 256 -7.88 -2.01 8.13
CA LEU A 256 -8.40 -3.17 7.42
C LEU A 256 -9.90 -3.31 7.65
N SER A 257 -10.66 -3.42 6.55
CA SER A 257 -12.13 -3.48 6.56
C SER A 257 -12.77 -2.36 7.40
N ASN A 258 -12.17 -1.18 7.37
CA ASN A 258 -12.60 0.02 8.08
C ASN A 258 -12.08 1.25 7.34
N TYR A 259 -12.54 2.43 7.74
CA TYR A 259 -11.98 3.70 7.26
C TYR A 259 -10.72 4.06 8.06
N SER A 260 -9.75 4.69 7.41
CA SER A 260 -8.62 5.31 8.10
C SER A 260 -9.10 6.55 8.87
N LEU A 261 -9.18 6.44 10.20
CA LEU A 261 -9.56 7.55 11.06
C LEU A 261 -8.53 8.68 11.00
N ARG A 262 -7.25 8.33 10.82
CA ARG A 262 -6.18 9.32 10.63
C ARG A 262 -6.44 10.19 9.41
N TYR A 263 -6.72 9.58 8.26
CA TYR A 263 -7.03 10.33 7.03
C TYR A 263 -8.24 11.24 7.21
N LEU A 264 -9.30 10.75 7.84
CA LEU A 264 -10.51 11.55 8.10
C LEU A 264 -10.21 12.74 9.01
N LYS A 265 -9.48 12.52 10.13
CA LYS A 265 -9.08 13.55 11.07
C LYS A 265 -8.21 14.62 10.40
N GLU A 266 -7.20 14.23 9.62
CA GLU A 266 -6.31 15.16 8.92
C GLU A 266 -7.05 16.03 7.89
N ASN A 267 -8.10 15.50 7.23
CA ASN A 267 -8.81 16.20 6.17
C ASN A 267 -10.07 16.95 6.62
N LEU A 268 -10.63 16.61 7.78
CA LEU A 268 -11.79 17.29 8.37
C LEU A 268 -11.38 18.27 9.47
N GLY A 269 -10.20 18.12 10.05
CA GLY A 269 -9.68 19.01 11.10
C GLY A 269 -10.67 19.11 12.28
N ASP A 270 -11.07 20.33 12.59
CA ASP A 270 -11.98 20.62 13.71
C ASP A 270 -13.42 20.08 13.50
N ASP A 271 -13.77 19.68 12.27
CA ASP A 271 -15.07 19.04 11.98
C ASP A 271 -15.08 17.54 12.27
N PHE A 272 -13.95 16.94 12.67
CA PHE A 272 -13.85 15.55 13.06
C PHE A 272 -13.97 15.41 14.58
N HIS A 273 -15.08 14.85 15.03
CA HIS A 273 -15.36 14.68 16.46
C HIS A 273 -15.36 13.20 16.86
N VAL A 274 -14.84 12.93 18.03
CA VAL A 274 -15.03 11.69 18.80
C VAL A 274 -15.78 12.00 20.08
N LEU A 275 -16.24 10.98 20.80
CA LEU A 275 -16.87 11.19 22.12
C LEU A 275 -15.92 11.96 23.04
N GLU A 276 -16.42 13.03 23.61
CA GLU A 276 -15.70 13.81 24.64
C GLU A 276 -15.48 13.00 25.90
N GLU A 277 -14.49 13.37 26.68
CA GLU A 277 -14.11 12.63 27.88
C GLU A 277 -15.24 12.56 28.92
N GLU A 278 -16.07 13.62 29.04
CA GLU A 278 -17.24 13.63 29.91
C GLU A 278 -18.28 12.59 29.48
N ASP A 279 -18.53 12.46 28.20
CA ASP A 279 -19.50 11.48 27.70
C ASP A 279 -18.96 10.05 27.82
N ARG A 280 -17.65 9.87 27.62
CA ARG A 280 -16.95 8.60 27.86
C ARG A 280 -17.10 8.18 29.32
N GLN A 281 -16.88 9.11 30.26
CA GLN A 281 -17.03 8.86 31.70
C GLN A 281 -18.47 8.47 32.05
N ARG A 282 -19.48 9.15 31.51
CA ARG A 282 -20.90 8.79 31.71
C ARG A 282 -21.21 7.37 31.21
N ILE A 283 -20.67 7.00 30.06
CA ILE A 283 -20.81 5.65 29.51
C ILE A 283 -20.10 4.65 30.43
N ALA A 284 -18.87 4.95 30.87
CA ALA A 284 -18.11 4.11 31.78
C ALA A 284 -18.81 3.90 33.13
N GLU A 285 -19.41 4.95 33.70
CA GLU A 285 -20.22 4.87 34.92
C GLU A 285 -21.42 3.95 34.75
N THR A 286 -22.12 4.05 33.60
CA THR A 286 -23.25 3.16 33.31
C THR A 286 -22.79 1.70 33.22
N TYR A 287 -21.65 1.46 32.57
CA TYR A 287 -21.07 0.11 32.45
C TYR A 287 -20.55 -0.39 33.81
N SER A 288 -20.00 0.48 34.67
CA SER A 288 -19.54 0.09 36.00
C SER A 288 -20.68 -0.44 36.88
N LEU A 289 -21.85 0.16 36.77
CA LEU A 289 -23.03 -0.34 37.44
C LEU A 289 -23.44 -1.76 37.00
N LEU A 290 -23.31 -2.04 35.69
CA LEU A 290 -23.55 -3.37 35.14
C LEU A 290 -22.46 -4.38 35.54
N ASN A 291 -21.27 -3.90 35.88
CA ASN A 291 -20.12 -4.73 36.24
C ASN A 291 -20.15 -5.17 37.73
N LEU A 292 -20.97 -4.55 38.57
CA LEU A 292 -20.99 -4.83 40.00
C LEU A 292 -21.13 -6.34 40.38
N LYS A 293 -21.92 -7.10 39.62
CA LYS A 293 -22.10 -8.54 39.83
C LYS A 293 -20.87 -9.37 39.38
N TYR A 294 -20.07 -8.85 38.47
CA TYR A 294 -18.78 -9.47 38.09
C TYR A 294 -17.70 -9.12 39.12
N ASP A 295 -17.67 -7.88 39.61
CA ASP A 295 -16.68 -7.42 40.58
C ASP A 295 -16.91 -8.06 41.96
N SER A 296 -18.16 -8.33 42.34
CA SER A 296 -18.51 -9.07 43.56
C SER A 296 -18.19 -10.57 43.47
N GLY A 297 -17.92 -11.07 42.28
CA GLY A 297 -17.66 -12.50 42.00
C GLY A 297 -18.91 -13.38 41.94
N GLU A 298 -20.13 -12.77 42.00
CA GLU A 298 -21.37 -13.49 41.73
C GLU A 298 -21.41 -14.09 40.35
N ILE A 299 -20.89 -13.35 39.31
CA ILE A 299 -20.70 -13.84 37.94
C ILE A 299 -19.20 -13.99 37.68
N LYS A 300 -18.81 -15.16 37.20
CA LYS A 300 -17.41 -15.46 36.85
C LYS A 300 -17.28 -15.73 35.39
N VAL A 301 -16.18 -15.27 34.78
CA VAL A 301 -15.81 -15.57 33.40
C VAL A 301 -14.68 -16.59 33.42
N LYS A 302 -14.90 -17.76 32.86
CA LYS A 302 -13.90 -18.82 32.73
C LYS A 302 -13.37 -18.88 31.32
N ILE A 303 -12.08 -18.62 31.16
CA ILE A 303 -11.39 -18.73 29.87
C ILE A 303 -10.59 -20.02 29.85
N ALA A 304 -10.65 -20.76 28.75
CA ALA A 304 -9.88 -21.97 28.53
C ALA A 304 -9.36 -22.03 27.09
N GLU A 305 -8.10 -22.44 26.93
CA GLU A 305 -7.52 -22.65 25.61
C GLU A 305 -7.81 -24.07 25.13
N VAL A 306 -8.18 -24.18 23.84
CA VAL A 306 -8.19 -25.47 23.14
C VAL A 306 -6.79 -25.81 22.65
N ILE A 307 -6.57 -27.06 22.26
CA ILE A 307 -5.26 -27.51 21.80
C ILE A 307 -4.63 -26.58 20.75
N ASN A 308 -3.33 -26.37 20.92
CA ASN A 308 -2.48 -25.72 19.94
C ASN A 308 -1.29 -26.62 19.58
N CYS A 309 -1.16 -27.03 18.33
CA CYS A 309 -0.19 -28.03 17.88
C CYS A 309 0.37 -27.68 16.51
N THR A 310 1.16 -26.61 16.44
CA THR A 310 1.71 -26.12 15.16
C THR A 310 2.74 -27.09 14.55
N ASP A 311 3.56 -27.74 15.38
CA ASP A 311 4.68 -28.61 14.92
C ASP A 311 4.52 -30.11 15.20
N THR A 312 3.38 -30.51 15.72
CA THR A 312 3.10 -31.86 16.15
C THR A 312 2.58 -32.76 15.02
N SER A 313 2.76 -34.07 15.13
CA SER A 313 2.16 -35.00 14.19
C SER A 313 0.64 -35.13 14.40
N ALA A 314 -0.10 -35.52 13.35
CA ALA A 314 -1.54 -35.78 13.46
C ALA A 314 -1.88 -36.81 14.57
N LYS A 315 -1.01 -37.79 14.79
CA LYS A 315 -1.17 -38.79 15.84
C LYS A 315 -1.08 -38.15 17.23
N ASP A 316 -0.10 -37.31 17.45
CA ASP A 316 0.10 -36.67 18.75
C ASP A 316 -1.02 -35.67 19.04
N MET A 317 -1.52 -34.95 18.01
CA MET A 317 -2.71 -34.10 18.15
C MET A 317 -3.93 -34.87 18.65
N ILE A 318 -4.16 -36.08 18.12
CA ILE A 318 -5.27 -36.95 18.54
C ILE A 318 -5.08 -37.41 19.98
N GLN A 319 -3.85 -37.72 20.38
CA GLN A 319 -3.53 -38.13 21.76
C GLN A 319 -3.77 -37.01 22.77
N LEU A 320 -3.56 -35.74 22.39
CA LEU A 320 -3.82 -34.61 23.26
C LEU A 320 -5.33 -34.36 23.52
N VAL A 321 -6.18 -34.80 22.60
CA VAL A 321 -7.64 -34.59 22.72
C VAL A 321 -8.34 -35.80 23.37
N PHE A 322 -7.91 -37.00 23.07
CA PHE A 322 -8.52 -38.25 23.54
C PHE A 322 -7.56 -39.05 24.42
N GLU A 323 -8.03 -39.46 25.59
CA GLU A 323 -7.17 -40.18 26.58
C GLU A 323 -7.09 -41.69 26.28
N ASP A 324 -8.21 -42.31 25.88
CA ASP A 324 -8.27 -43.76 25.61
C ASP A 324 -7.64 -44.15 24.27
N PRO A 325 -6.60 -45.01 24.21
CA PRO A 325 -5.98 -45.46 22.97
C PRO A 325 -6.93 -46.08 21.94
N LYS A 326 -8.02 -46.70 22.40
CA LYS A 326 -9.05 -47.25 21.51
C LYS A 326 -9.85 -46.16 20.85
N ILE A 327 -10.11 -45.06 21.57
CA ILE A 327 -10.80 -43.88 21.06
C ILE A 327 -9.89 -43.11 20.09
N GLN A 328 -8.61 -42.96 20.44
CA GLN A 328 -7.60 -42.39 19.56
C GLN A 328 -7.53 -43.07 18.20
N SER A 329 -7.53 -44.44 18.23
CA SER A 329 -7.54 -45.26 17.02
C SER A 329 -8.82 -45.03 16.18
N LYS A 330 -9.98 -44.83 16.81
CA LYS A 330 -11.23 -44.57 16.10
C LYS A 330 -11.20 -43.16 15.47
N ALA A 331 -10.73 -42.14 16.18
CA ALA A 331 -10.58 -40.77 15.64
C ALA A 331 -9.60 -40.73 14.46
N ALA A 332 -8.45 -41.43 14.56
CA ALA A 332 -7.50 -41.56 13.46
C ALA A 332 -8.13 -42.21 12.21
N LYS A 333 -8.96 -43.27 12.41
CA LYS A 333 -9.66 -43.93 11.30
C LYS A 333 -10.65 -42.99 10.58
N VAL A 334 -11.27 -42.04 11.27
CA VAL A 334 -12.15 -41.04 10.62
C VAL A 334 -11.35 -40.21 9.63
N PHE A 335 -10.22 -39.66 10.04
CA PHE A 335 -9.36 -38.86 9.16
C PHE A 335 -8.81 -39.67 7.98
N ILE A 336 -8.37 -40.92 8.21
CA ILE A 336 -7.86 -41.81 7.16
C ILE A 336 -8.97 -42.13 6.15
N LYS A 337 -10.15 -42.53 6.61
CA LYS A 337 -11.32 -42.86 5.78
C LYS A 337 -11.70 -41.69 4.88
N GLU A 338 -11.67 -40.51 5.43
CA GLU A 338 -12.07 -39.28 4.75
C GLU A 338 -10.94 -38.59 3.97
N GLY A 339 -9.73 -39.18 3.96
CA GLY A 339 -8.58 -38.71 3.20
C GLY A 339 -8.01 -37.37 3.70
N ILE A 340 -8.25 -36.99 4.96
CA ILE A 340 -7.79 -35.72 5.53
C ILE A 340 -6.35 -35.91 6.03
N LYS A 341 -5.40 -35.24 5.36
CA LYS A 341 -3.96 -35.33 5.66
C LYS A 341 -3.38 -34.00 6.14
N ASP A 342 -4.05 -32.88 5.81
CA ASP A 342 -3.61 -31.56 6.17
C ASP A 342 -3.70 -31.32 7.68
N LYS A 343 -2.59 -30.93 8.29
CA LYS A 343 -2.45 -30.73 9.74
C LYS A 343 -3.42 -29.68 10.28
N TYR A 344 -3.58 -28.58 9.55
CA TYR A 344 -4.48 -27.48 9.93
C TYR A 344 -5.94 -27.94 9.97
N GLN A 345 -6.36 -28.71 8.97
CA GLN A 345 -7.70 -29.29 8.95
C GLN A 345 -7.93 -30.26 10.12
N ILE A 346 -6.98 -31.16 10.36
CA ILE A 346 -7.05 -32.10 11.49
C ILE A 346 -7.19 -31.34 12.81
N GLN A 347 -6.34 -30.36 13.04
CA GLN A 347 -6.37 -29.54 14.24
C GLN A 347 -7.71 -28.81 14.41
N ARG A 348 -8.28 -28.26 13.34
CA ARG A 348 -9.59 -27.61 13.33
C ARG A 348 -10.71 -28.55 13.75
N TYR A 349 -10.76 -29.75 13.22
CA TYR A 349 -11.72 -30.77 13.64
C TYR A 349 -11.55 -31.16 15.10
N LEU A 350 -10.33 -31.36 15.55
CA LEU A 350 -10.02 -31.74 16.93
C LEU A 350 -10.38 -30.63 17.92
N ARG A 351 -10.13 -29.37 17.60
CA ARG A 351 -10.58 -28.20 18.40
C ARG A 351 -12.10 -28.15 18.55
N MET A 352 -12.83 -28.45 17.47
CA MET A 352 -14.28 -28.54 17.51
C MET A 352 -14.75 -29.68 18.37
N ALA A 353 -14.11 -30.84 18.30
CA ALA A 353 -14.40 -31.99 19.14
C ALA A 353 -14.12 -31.67 20.63
N GLN A 354 -13.06 -30.96 20.95
CA GLN A 354 -12.73 -30.49 22.30
C GLN A 354 -13.74 -29.46 22.82
N ALA A 355 -14.15 -28.51 21.98
CA ALA A 355 -15.21 -27.54 22.37
C ALA A 355 -16.55 -28.24 22.63
N TYR A 356 -16.91 -29.26 21.82
CA TYR A 356 -18.09 -30.06 22.03
C TYR A 356 -17.98 -30.92 23.31
N ARG A 357 -16.83 -31.53 23.57
CA ARG A 357 -16.56 -32.26 24.82
C ARG A 357 -16.71 -31.36 26.04
N TYR A 358 -16.16 -30.14 25.96
CA TYR A 358 -16.30 -29.16 27.03
C TYR A 358 -17.77 -28.84 27.30
N PHE A 359 -18.53 -28.56 26.26
CA PHE A 359 -19.95 -28.26 26.36
C PHE A 359 -20.78 -29.38 26.98
N ILE A 360 -20.57 -30.65 26.61
CA ILE A 360 -21.38 -31.76 27.14
C ILE A 360 -21.05 -32.08 28.59
N LEU A 361 -19.79 -31.89 29.01
CA LEU A 361 -19.35 -32.14 30.38
C LEU A 361 -19.80 -31.09 31.40
N HIS A 362 -20.07 -29.87 30.93
CA HIS A 362 -20.55 -28.78 31.79
C HIS A 362 -22.09 -28.72 31.77
N THR A 363 -22.71 -29.14 32.89
CA THR A 363 -24.19 -29.19 33.02
C THR A 363 -24.84 -27.85 33.15
N ASP A 364 -24.10 -26.85 33.58
CA ASP A 364 -24.50 -25.44 33.72
C ASP A 364 -24.59 -24.72 32.35
N ILE A 365 -23.99 -25.27 31.31
CA ILE A 365 -24.06 -24.67 29.94
C ILE A 365 -25.25 -25.30 29.20
N LYS A 366 -26.23 -24.49 28.82
CA LYS A 366 -27.37 -24.90 27.95
C LYS A 366 -27.22 -24.41 26.53
N SER A 367 -26.63 -23.24 26.33
CA SER A 367 -26.41 -22.61 25.03
C SER A 367 -24.93 -22.32 24.79
N PHE A 368 -24.40 -22.84 23.71
CA PHE A 368 -22.99 -22.68 23.36
C PHE A 368 -22.82 -22.32 21.90
N LEU A 369 -22.12 -21.21 21.63
CA LEU A 369 -21.90 -20.67 20.30
C LEU A 369 -20.48 -20.95 19.82
N CYS A 370 -20.33 -21.69 18.72
CA CYS A 370 -19.03 -21.96 18.10
C CYS A 370 -18.84 -21.11 16.86
N LEU A 371 -17.90 -20.17 16.90
CA LEU A 371 -17.55 -19.33 15.77
C LEU A 371 -16.27 -19.83 15.08
N ASN A 372 -16.38 -20.00 13.79
CA ASN A 372 -15.29 -20.40 12.91
C ASN A 372 -15.25 -19.49 11.66
N ASN A 373 -14.15 -19.54 10.92
CA ASN A 373 -14.07 -18.85 9.64
C ASN A 373 -14.95 -19.43 8.55
N ALA A 374 -15.16 -20.72 8.56
CA ALA A 374 -15.99 -21.41 7.59
C ALA A 374 -16.95 -22.34 8.29
N LEU A 375 -18.13 -22.50 7.69
CA LEU A 375 -19.15 -23.44 8.11
C LEU A 375 -18.85 -24.85 7.62
N PRO A 376 -19.21 -25.89 8.39
CA PRO A 376 -19.18 -27.25 7.88
C PRO A 376 -20.21 -27.43 6.75
N LYS A 377 -19.75 -28.02 5.64
CA LYS A 377 -20.54 -28.31 4.45
C LYS A 377 -20.69 -29.82 4.25
N ASP A 378 -21.56 -30.23 3.34
CA ASP A 378 -21.69 -31.66 3.00
C ASP A 378 -20.48 -32.15 2.19
N GLN A 379 -19.85 -31.26 1.42
CA GLN A 379 -18.63 -31.53 0.64
C GLN A 379 -17.58 -30.44 0.86
N GLY A 380 -16.31 -30.74 0.54
CA GLY A 380 -15.20 -29.79 0.63
C GLY A 380 -14.22 -30.09 1.78
N GLN A 381 -13.47 -29.08 2.18
CA GLN A 381 -12.39 -29.22 3.18
C GLN A 381 -12.90 -29.31 4.62
N PHE A 382 -14.05 -28.71 4.95
CA PHE A 382 -14.65 -28.77 6.29
C PHE A 382 -16.03 -29.37 6.18
N ARG A 383 -16.12 -30.69 6.53
CA ARG A 383 -17.30 -31.51 6.28
C ARG A 383 -18.09 -31.78 7.56
N LYS A 384 -19.42 -31.68 7.46
CA LYS A 384 -20.31 -31.93 8.58
C LYS A 384 -20.25 -33.40 9.02
N SER A 385 -20.17 -34.34 8.08
CA SER A 385 -20.08 -35.80 8.36
C SER A 385 -18.88 -36.13 9.25
N VAL A 386 -17.73 -35.49 9.05
CA VAL A 386 -16.54 -35.72 9.88
C VAL A 386 -16.73 -35.21 11.31
N LEU A 387 -17.39 -34.03 11.46
CA LEU A 387 -17.75 -33.51 12.79
C LEU A 387 -18.72 -34.43 13.51
N ASP A 388 -19.76 -34.91 12.82
CA ASP A 388 -20.77 -35.82 13.39
C ASP A 388 -20.14 -37.12 13.87
N ASP A 389 -19.21 -37.70 13.08
CA ASP A 389 -18.43 -38.89 13.46
C ASP A 389 -17.56 -38.63 14.71
N LEU A 390 -16.84 -37.49 14.77
CA LEU A 390 -16.02 -37.10 15.91
C LEU A 390 -16.87 -36.81 17.17
N PHE A 391 -18.00 -36.12 17.04
CA PHE A 391 -18.92 -35.89 18.16
C PHE A 391 -19.51 -37.19 18.67
N GLY A 392 -19.81 -38.14 17.77
CA GLY A 392 -20.22 -39.48 18.13
C GLY A 392 -19.13 -40.25 18.92
N ILE A 393 -17.85 -40.04 18.61
CA ILE A 393 -16.71 -40.59 19.35
C ILE A 393 -16.63 -39.93 20.74
N VAL A 394 -16.74 -38.62 20.84
CA VAL A 394 -16.74 -37.85 22.10
C VAL A 394 -17.89 -38.33 23.02
N ASN A 395 -19.11 -38.47 22.48
CA ASN A 395 -20.25 -38.99 23.25
C ASN A 395 -19.99 -40.36 23.86
N LYS A 396 -19.35 -41.27 23.10
CA LYS A 396 -18.98 -42.61 23.59
C LYS A 396 -17.92 -42.56 24.67
N GLU A 397 -16.90 -41.74 24.52
CA GLU A 397 -15.84 -41.56 25.50
C GLU A 397 -16.38 -41.01 26.83
N CYS A 398 -17.24 -39.98 26.75
CA CYS A 398 -17.83 -39.35 27.92
C CYS A 398 -19.06 -40.12 28.49
N SER A 399 -19.43 -41.27 27.91
CA SER A 399 -20.66 -41.97 28.26
C SER A 399 -21.92 -41.12 28.23
N PHE A 400 -21.96 -40.15 27.30
CA PHE A 400 -23.00 -39.14 27.21
C PHE A 400 -24.10 -39.55 26.22
N ASN A 401 -25.37 -39.37 26.63
CA ASN A 401 -26.49 -39.65 25.75
C ASN A 401 -26.69 -38.55 24.75
N LYS A 402 -26.43 -38.80 23.45
CA LYS A 402 -26.55 -37.82 22.36
C LYS A 402 -27.94 -37.20 22.22
N ASN A 403 -29.00 -37.87 22.73
CA ASN A 403 -30.37 -37.34 22.65
C ASN A 403 -30.63 -36.15 23.59
N ASN A 404 -29.71 -35.89 24.52
CA ASN A 404 -29.80 -34.78 25.47
C ASN A 404 -29.19 -33.48 24.94
N VAL A 405 -28.63 -33.47 23.74
CA VAL A 405 -27.98 -32.29 23.11
C VAL A 405 -28.33 -32.20 21.63
N SER A 406 -28.66 -31.02 21.18
CA SER A 406 -28.79 -30.72 19.74
C SER A 406 -27.56 -29.98 19.21
N VAL A 407 -27.12 -30.34 18.00
CA VAL A 407 -26.05 -29.65 17.27
C VAL A 407 -26.63 -28.99 16.05
N GLU A 408 -26.61 -27.68 16.00
CA GLU A 408 -27.19 -26.90 14.94
C GLU A 408 -26.12 -26.12 14.18
N VAL A 409 -26.29 -25.99 12.85
CA VAL A 409 -25.41 -25.21 11.98
C VAL A 409 -26.19 -24.03 11.43
N LEU A 410 -25.92 -22.84 11.92
CA LEU A 410 -26.59 -21.61 11.48
C LEU A 410 -25.83 -21.00 10.30
N LYS A 411 -26.43 -21.03 9.11
CA LYS A 411 -25.86 -20.58 7.83
C LYS A 411 -26.48 -19.25 7.41
N SER A 412 -25.71 -18.38 6.74
CA SER A 412 -26.26 -17.22 6.02
C SER A 412 -27.08 -17.70 4.80
N GLY A 413 -28.17 -17.02 4.49
CA GLY A 413 -29.03 -17.34 3.34
C GLY A 413 -30.50 -17.04 3.62
N LEU A 414 -31.37 -17.48 2.72
CA LEU A 414 -32.83 -17.17 2.79
C LEU A 414 -33.50 -17.74 4.04
N SER A 415 -33.05 -18.86 4.58
CA SER A 415 -33.61 -19.50 5.79
C SER A 415 -32.99 -19.00 7.10
N PHE A 416 -32.03 -18.06 7.07
CA PHE A 416 -31.28 -17.64 8.25
C PHE A 416 -32.17 -17.23 9.43
N ASP A 417 -33.15 -16.35 9.17
CA ASP A 417 -33.98 -15.82 10.22
C ASP A 417 -34.93 -16.87 10.81
N GLU A 418 -35.42 -17.83 10.00
CA GLU A 418 -36.26 -18.96 10.42
C GLU A 418 -35.45 -19.95 11.26
N ASP A 419 -34.26 -20.33 10.78
CA ASP A 419 -33.36 -21.25 11.50
C ASP A 419 -32.94 -20.65 12.84
N LYS A 420 -32.56 -19.36 12.85
CA LYS A 420 -32.22 -18.63 14.06
C LYS A 420 -33.38 -18.60 15.04
N LYS A 421 -34.61 -18.25 14.57
CA LYS A 421 -35.81 -18.18 15.39
C LYS A 421 -36.11 -19.55 16.03
N SER A 422 -36.02 -20.63 15.26
CA SER A 422 -36.23 -21.99 15.73
C SER A 422 -35.24 -22.37 16.82
N ILE A 423 -33.94 -22.06 16.65
CA ILE A 423 -32.89 -22.32 17.65
C ILE A 423 -33.21 -21.56 18.95
N LEU A 424 -33.52 -20.25 18.85
CA LEU A 424 -33.82 -19.40 20.02
C LEU A 424 -35.07 -19.85 20.79
N GLU A 425 -36.14 -20.26 20.09
CA GLU A 425 -37.33 -20.83 20.68
C GLU A 425 -37.12 -22.16 21.41
N ARG A 426 -36.21 -22.99 20.92
CA ARG A 426 -35.84 -24.23 21.59
C ARG A 426 -34.97 -23.98 22.81
N LEU A 427 -34.05 -23.01 22.74
CA LEU A 427 -33.27 -22.55 23.90
C LEU A 427 -34.17 -21.96 24.98
N SER A 428 -35.23 -21.21 24.63
CA SER A 428 -36.18 -20.64 25.59
C SER A 428 -37.02 -21.73 26.30
N LYS A 429 -37.11 -22.95 25.71
CA LYS A 429 -37.74 -24.12 26.35
C LYS A 429 -36.74 -24.93 27.20
N GLY A 430 -35.49 -24.47 27.34
CA GLY A 430 -34.48 -25.09 28.15
C GLY A 430 -33.70 -26.24 27.47
N GLU A 431 -33.81 -26.39 26.14
CA GLU A 431 -33.01 -27.37 25.39
C GLU A 431 -31.52 -27.04 25.47
N LYS A 432 -30.69 -28.06 25.47
CA LYS A 432 -29.24 -27.90 25.45
C LYS A 432 -28.76 -27.94 23.99
N ILE A 433 -28.28 -26.81 23.46
CA ILE A 433 -27.97 -26.63 22.02
C ILE A 433 -26.53 -26.10 21.83
N PHE A 434 -25.78 -26.82 20.97
CA PHE A 434 -24.48 -26.45 20.48
C PHE A 434 -24.63 -25.85 19.08
N VAL A 435 -24.46 -24.54 18.94
CA VAL A 435 -24.65 -23.80 17.68
C VAL A 435 -23.31 -23.57 17.01
N ILE A 436 -23.15 -24.04 15.78
CA ILE A 436 -21.97 -23.79 14.94
C ILE A 436 -22.32 -22.70 13.91
N SER A 437 -21.51 -21.64 13.87
CA SER A 437 -21.68 -20.58 12.88
C SER A 437 -20.34 -19.99 12.43
N ALA A 438 -20.37 -19.07 11.49
CA ALA A 438 -19.19 -18.35 11.05
C ALA A 438 -19.20 -16.90 11.54
N TYR A 439 -18.00 -16.33 11.73
CA TYR A 439 -17.86 -14.91 12.05
C TYR A 439 -18.60 -14.01 11.04
N ALA A 440 -18.53 -14.34 9.75
CA ALA A 440 -19.22 -13.60 8.69
C ALA A 440 -20.76 -13.70 8.79
N THR A 441 -21.30 -14.79 9.34
CA THR A 441 -22.75 -15.02 9.47
C THR A 441 -23.35 -14.30 10.67
N ILE A 442 -22.68 -14.35 11.82
CA ILE A 442 -23.17 -13.78 13.07
C ILE A 442 -22.37 -12.53 13.50
N GLY A 443 -21.36 -12.14 12.73
CA GLY A 443 -20.37 -11.13 13.10
C GLY A 443 -20.99 -9.77 13.47
N ALA A 444 -21.68 -9.10 12.57
CA ALA A 444 -22.24 -7.78 12.83
C ALA A 444 -23.78 -7.78 12.84
N GLY A 445 -24.40 -6.95 13.68
CA GLY A 445 -25.84 -6.67 13.62
C GLY A 445 -26.78 -7.75 14.13
N GLN A 446 -26.35 -8.99 14.37
CA GLN A 446 -27.24 -10.08 14.77
C GLN A 446 -27.39 -10.17 16.29
N ASN A 447 -28.63 -10.17 16.79
CA ASN A 447 -28.94 -10.45 18.19
C ASN A 447 -29.27 -11.93 18.38
N MET A 448 -28.55 -12.61 19.29
CA MET A 448 -28.70 -14.05 19.61
C MET A 448 -29.32 -14.27 20.99
N ALA A 449 -29.76 -13.22 21.69
CA ALA A 449 -30.42 -13.38 22.97
C ALA A 449 -31.80 -14.03 22.78
N TYR A 450 -32.15 -14.97 23.65
CA TYR A 450 -33.39 -15.71 23.64
C TYR A 450 -34.22 -15.44 24.91
N GLU A 451 -35.52 -15.71 24.87
CA GLU A 451 -36.39 -15.57 26.03
C GLU A 451 -35.91 -16.45 27.19
N LEU A 452 -35.89 -15.88 28.40
CA LEU A 452 -35.43 -16.58 29.61
C LEU A 452 -36.30 -17.81 29.89
N PRO A 453 -35.70 -19.04 29.94
CA PRO A 453 -36.46 -20.24 30.31
C PRO A 453 -37.06 -20.14 31.74
N ASP A 454 -38.30 -20.62 31.90
CA ASP A 454 -38.94 -20.66 33.21
C ASP A 454 -38.16 -21.48 34.26
N GLY A 455 -37.99 -20.93 35.44
CA GLY A 455 -37.34 -21.61 36.56
C GLY A 455 -35.83 -21.73 36.46
N LEU A 456 -35.16 -21.06 35.48
CA LEU A 456 -33.71 -21.05 35.38
C LEU A 456 -33.11 -20.07 36.40
N ASP A 457 -32.17 -20.56 37.24
CA ASP A 457 -31.45 -19.73 38.21
C ASP A 457 -30.40 -18.87 37.49
N THR A 458 -30.72 -17.58 37.30
CA THR A 458 -29.83 -16.60 36.66
C THR A 458 -29.58 -15.41 37.59
N ILE A 459 -28.50 -14.70 37.36
CA ILE A 459 -28.17 -13.44 38.03
C ILE A 459 -28.57 -12.31 37.08
N ASN A 460 -29.41 -11.41 37.58
CA ASN A 460 -29.75 -10.18 36.84
C ASN A 460 -28.69 -9.11 37.14
N LEU A 461 -28.21 -8.43 36.10
CA LEU A 461 -27.18 -7.39 36.22
C LEU A 461 -27.69 -6.08 36.83
N THR A 462 -29.00 -5.85 36.79
CA THR A 462 -29.57 -4.54 37.18
C THR A 462 -30.65 -4.70 38.21
N ASP A 463 -30.46 -4.09 39.34
CA ASP A 463 -31.54 -3.83 40.34
C ASP A 463 -32.42 -2.62 39.92
N PHE A 464 -32.06 -1.92 38.84
CA PHE A 464 -32.65 -0.67 38.36
C PHE A 464 -33.39 -0.79 37.03
N ALA A 465 -33.39 -1.97 36.39
CA ALA A 465 -34.02 -2.13 35.09
C ALA A 465 -35.53 -1.94 35.20
N ASN A 466 -36.04 -1.06 34.37
CA ASN A 466 -37.46 -0.94 34.14
C ASN A 466 -38.00 -2.32 33.70
N GLU A 467 -39.06 -2.83 34.35
CA GLU A 467 -39.68 -4.13 34.03
C GLU A 467 -40.10 -4.24 32.55
N GLU A 468 -40.30 -3.09 31.88
CA GLU A 468 -40.60 -2.99 30.44
C GLU A 468 -39.38 -3.19 29.55
N ASP A 469 -38.12 -3.12 30.07
CA ASP A 469 -36.93 -3.34 29.24
C ASP A 469 -36.86 -4.82 28.78
N GLY A 470 -37.02 -5.04 27.48
CA GLY A 470 -37.00 -6.36 26.89
C GLY A 470 -35.71 -7.16 27.16
N ARG A 471 -34.63 -6.51 27.60
CA ARG A 471 -33.38 -7.18 28.03
C ARG A 471 -33.54 -7.96 29.34
N ASN A 472 -34.48 -7.58 30.19
CA ASN A 472 -34.80 -8.30 31.43
C ASN A 472 -35.51 -9.64 31.17
N LYS A 473 -36.18 -9.80 30.04
CA LYS A 473 -36.88 -11.04 29.66
C LYS A 473 -36.03 -12.01 28.91
N LYS A 474 -34.81 -11.60 28.55
CA LYS A 474 -33.90 -12.36 27.66
C LYS A 474 -32.66 -12.80 28.39
N LYS A 475 -32.07 -13.85 27.86
CA LYS A 475 -30.80 -14.44 28.28
C LYS A 475 -29.86 -14.54 27.10
N ASP A 476 -28.57 -14.31 27.34
CA ASP A 476 -27.52 -14.53 26.36
C ASP A 476 -27.02 -16.00 26.38
N PHE A 477 -26.16 -16.36 25.45
CA PHE A 477 -25.51 -17.65 25.46
C PHE A 477 -24.62 -17.83 26.70
N ASP A 478 -24.52 -19.07 27.19
CA ASP A 478 -23.75 -19.42 28.40
C ASP A 478 -22.24 -19.55 28.09
N GLY A 479 -21.91 -19.80 26.84
CA GLY A 479 -20.51 -19.91 26.42
C GLY A 479 -20.31 -19.72 24.93
N ILE A 480 -19.06 -19.46 24.60
CA ILE A 480 -18.60 -19.25 23.22
C ILE A 480 -17.27 -19.95 23.00
N TYR A 481 -17.09 -20.49 21.80
CA TYR A 481 -15.79 -20.89 21.28
C TYR A 481 -15.40 -19.94 20.15
N LEU A 482 -14.21 -19.38 20.25
CA LEU A 482 -13.59 -18.49 19.29
C LEU A 482 -12.50 -19.24 18.53
N GLY A 483 -12.82 -19.68 17.32
CA GLY A 483 -11.85 -20.29 16.40
C GLY A 483 -10.94 -19.24 15.74
N ASP A 484 -9.88 -19.69 15.07
CA ASP A 484 -8.93 -18.81 14.41
C ASP A 484 -9.64 -17.88 13.43
N ILE A 485 -9.30 -16.58 13.47
CA ILE A 485 -9.81 -15.60 12.54
C ILE A 485 -8.86 -15.56 11.35
N THR A 486 -9.25 -16.22 10.28
CA THR A 486 -8.47 -16.33 9.04
C THR A 486 -9.08 -15.53 7.85
N ASN A 487 -10.19 -14.80 8.07
CA ASN A 487 -10.77 -13.87 7.11
C ASN A 487 -10.02 -12.53 7.08
N VAL A 488 -8.70 -12.60 7.06
CA VAL A 488 -7.83 -11.44 6.94
C VAL A 488 -7.30 -11.42 5.52
N VAL A 489 -6.98 -10.25 5.02
CA VAL A 489 -6.42 -10.05 3.69
C VAL A 489 -5.23 -10.97 3.39
N THR A 490 -4.41 -11.29 4.41
CA THR A 490 -3.29 -12.23 4.29
C THR A 490 -3.72 -13.62 3.83
N ASN A 491 -4.91 -14.06 4.17
CA ASN A 491 -5.36 -15.41 3.88
C ASN A 491 -6.01 -15.55 2.50
N LEU A 492 -6.34 -14.48 1.82
CA LEU A 492 -6.69 -14.51 0.40
C LEU A 492 -5.56 -15.16 -0.42
N MET A 493 -4.32 -15.02 0.07
CA MET A 493 -3.13 -15.58 -0.57
C MET A 493 -2.89 -17.06 -0.24
N ASP A 494 -3.43 -17.55 0.87
CA ASP A 494 -3.23 -18.93 1.36
C ASP A 494 -4.26 -19.93 0.82
N THR A 495 -5.34 -19.49 0.19
CA THR A 495 -6.40 -20.33 -0.34
C THR A 495 -5.97 -21.08 -1.60
N GLU A 496 -6.25 -22.39 -1.71
CA GLU A 496 -6.02 -23.17 -2.94
C GLU A 496 -7.13 -23.00 -3.99
N SER A 497 -8.21 -22.29 -3.67
CA SER A 497 -9.38 -22.13 -4.52
C SER A 497 -9.53 -20.68 -4.97
N GLY A 498 -9.68 -20.50 -6.29
CA GLY A 498 -10.33 -19.36 -6.91
C GLY A 498 -9.89 -17.97 -6.43
N PHE A 499 -8.64 -17.58 -6.71
CA PHE A 499 -8.25 -16.18 -6.59
C PHE A 499 -8.61 -15.48 -7.91
N GLU A 500 -9.63 -14.63 -7.87
CA GLU A 500 -10.20 -13.92 -9.01
C GLU A 500 -9.82 -12.44 -8.96
N GLU A 501 -10.15 -11.69 -10.01
CA GLU A 501 -9.86 -10.26 -10.11
C GLU A 501 -10.45 -9.44 -8.95
N GLU A 502 -11.63 -9.83 -8.44
CA GLU A 502 -12.27 -9.19 -7.28
C GLU A 502 -11.42 -9.38 -6.01
N ASN A 503 -10.87 -10.57 -5.82
CA ASN A 503 -9.97 -10.84 -4.68
C ASN A 503 -8.66 -10.06 -4.81
N LEU A 504 -8.15 -9.92 -6.03
CA LEU A 504 -6.97 -9.08 -6.28
C LEU A 504 -7.25 -7.63 -5.91
N LEU A 505 -8.36 -7.06 -6.38
CA LEU A 505 -8.72 -5.67 -6.08
C LEU A 505 -8.88 -5.45 -4.58
N HIS A 506 -9.58 -6.34 -3.89
CA HIS A 506 -9.72 -6.29 -2.43
C HIS A 506 -8.35 -6.35 -1.72
N PHE A 507 -7.49 -7.29 -2.15
CA PHE A 507 -6.14 -7.40 -1.59
C PHE A 507 -5.31 -6.13 -1.82
N LEU A 508 -5.37 -5.53 -3.02
CA LEU A 508 -4.65 -4.30 -3.34
C LEU A 508 -5.15 -3.10 -2.51
N ILE A 509 -6.47 -2.98 -2.30
CA ILE A 509 -7.06 -1.92 -1.45
C ILE A 509 -6.52 -2.02 -0.01
N GLU A 510 -6.59 -3.21 0.58
CA GLU A 510 -6.12 -3.41 1.95
C GLU A 510 -4.60 -3.23 2.09
N LEU A 511 -3.85 -3.63 1.05
CA LEU A 511 -2.41 -3.43 1.00
C LEU A 511 -2.02 -1.95 0.93
N GLU A 512 -2.74 -1.16 0.13
CA GLU A 512 -2.57 0.30 0.06
C GLU A 512 -2.92 0.95 1.41
N ASN A 513 -3.99 0.50 2.08
CA ASN A 513 -4.33 0.97 3.41
C ASN A 513 -3.20 0.76 4.42
N LEU A 514 -2.58 -0.42 4.43
CA LEU A 514 -1.43 -0.72 5.29
C LEU A 514 -0.22 0.15 4.94
N TYR A 515 0.05 0.34 3.66
CA TYR A 515 1.18 1.13 3.18
C TYR A 515 1.02 2.63 3.48
N GLU A 516 -0.15 3.21 3.22
CA GLU A 516 -0.44 4.63 3.52
C GLU A 516 -0.43 4.93 5.02
N ASN A 517 -0.71 3.93 5.86
CA ASN A 517 -0.63 4.07 7.31
C ASN A 517 0.72 3.63 7.91
N ASN A 518 1.75 3.46 7.08
CA ASN A 518 3.13 3.16 7.47
C ASN A 518 3.28 1.81 8.24
N GLU A 519 2.34 0.88 8.06
CA GLU A 519 2.42 -0.44 8.71
C GLU A 519 3.34 -1.42 7.98
N ILE A 520 3.61 -1.14 6.72
CA ILE A 520 4.55 -1.89 5.89
C ILE A 520 5.46 -0.94 5.11
N ASN A 521 6.69 -1.35 4.88
CA ASN A 521 7.63 -0.60 4.06
C ASN A 521 7.40 -0.86 2.56
N HIS A 522 8.08 -0.09 1.72
CA HIS A 522 7.94 -0.18 0.26
C HIS A 522 8.35 -1.56 -0.31
N HIS A 523 9.35 -2.21 0.30
CA HIS A 523 9.79 -3.55 -0.13
C HIS A 523 8.70 -4.60 0.12
N ALA A 524 8.13 -4.62 1.32
CA ALA A 524 7.02 -5.51 1.68
C ALA A 524 5.80 -5.28 0.79
N PHE A 525 5.45 -4.00 0.54
CA PHE A 525 4.38 -3.61 -0.36
C PHE A 525 4.57 -4.20 -1.77
N ASN A 526 5.71 -3.97 -2.41
CA ASN A 526 6.00 -4.48 -3.75
C ASN A 526 6.02 -6.01 -3.82
N LYS A 527 6.57 -6.66 -2.80
CA LYS A 527 6.63 -8.12 -2.71
C LYS A 527 5.23 -8.73 -2.63
N CYS A 528 4.36 -8.13 -1.83
CA CYS A 528 2.96 -8.56 -1.70
C CYS A 528 2.17 -8.35 -3.00
N ILE A 529 2.38 -7.22 -3.70
CA ILE A 529 1.80 -7.00 -5.03
C ILE A 529 2.25 -8.10 -6.00
N GLY A 530 3.56 -8.42 -6.04
CA GLY A 530 4.12 -9.48 -6.87
C GLY A 530 3.45 -10.83 -6.62
N ALA A 531 3.33 -11.19 -5.35
CA ALA A 531 2.68 -12.43 -4.94
C ALA A 531 1.20 -12.47 -5.37
N ALA A 532 0.47 -11.36 -5.25
CA ALA A 532 -0.95 -11.30 -5.62
C ALA A 532 -1.17 -11.51 -7.12
N TYR A 533 -0.38 -10.86 -7.97
CA TYR A 533 -0.47 -11.06 -9.41
C TYR A 533 -0.01 -12.45 -9.86
N GLN A 534 1.01 -13.03 -9.21
CA GLN A 534 1.38 -14.42 -9.48
C GLN A 534 0.24 -15.37 -9.13
N LYS A 535 -0.42 -15.14 -7.99
CA LYS A 535 -1.55 -15.96 -7.58
C LYS A 535 -2.75 -15.85 -8.52
N LEU A 536 -3.03 -14.67 -9.07
CA LEU A 536 -4.07 -14.51 -10.08
C LEU A 536 -3.80 -15.37 -11.33
N LYS A 537 -2.53 -15.48 -11.74
CA LYS A 537 -2.12 -16.31 -12.88
C LYS A 537 -2.09 -17.81 -12.56
N GLU A 538 -1.70 -18.15 -11.35
CA GLU A 538 -1.58 -19.51 -10.85
C GLU A 538 -2.37 -19.65 -9.53
N PRO A 539 -3.71 -19.80 -9.57
CA PRO A 539 -4.56 -19.79 -8.36
C PRO A 539 -4.18 -20.82 -7.29
N LYS A 540 -3.52 -21.91 -7.69
CA LYS A 540 -3.03 -22.95 -6.76
C LYS A 540 -1.72 -22.57 -6.06
N LEU A 541 -1.03 -21.54 -6.51
CA LEU A 541 0.20 -21.06 -5.87
C LEU A 541 -0.14 -20.46 -4.50
N ARG A 542 0.57 -20.88 -3.47
CA ARG A 542 0.50 -20.22 -2.15
C ARG A 542 1.44 -19.03 -2.16
N GLY A 543 0.88 -17.82 -2.09
CA GLY A 543 1.67 -16.59 -1.97
C GLY A 543 2.21 -16.43 -0.54
N SER A 544 3.43 -15.95 -0.40
CA SER A 544 3.96 -15.59 0.93
C SER A 544 3.51 -14.15 1.26
N THR A 545 2.77 -14.01 2.36
CA THR A 545 2.37 -12.72 2.97
C THR A 545 2.94 -12.62 4.38
N GLN A 546 4.09 -13.21 4.60
CA GLN A 546 4.72 -13.25 5.93
C GLN A 546 5.01 -11.84 6.45
N GLU A 547 5.31 -10.91 5.57
CA GLU A 547 5.56 -9.49 5.85
C GLU A 547 4.36 -8.78 6.48
N LEU A 548 3.15 -9.24 6.18
CA LEU A 548 1.92 -8.62 6.70
C LEU A 548 1.53 -9.12 8.10
N ARG A 549 2.09 -10.25 8.56
CA ARG A 549 1.66 -10.89 9.83
C ARG A 549 1.92 -10.02 11.06
N GLY A 550 2.92 -9.13 10.99
CA GLY A 550 3.28 -8.20 12.06
C GLY A 550 2.42 -6.93 12.11
N CYS A 551 1.62 -6.61 11.10
CA CYS A 551 0.90 -5.34 11.02
C CYS A 551 -0.09 -5.15 12.17
N ARG A 552 -0.09 -3.93 12.74
CA ARG A 552 -0.98 -3.56 13.85
C ARG A 552 -2.45 -3.68 13.46
N SER A 553 -2.82 -3.20 12.26
CA SER A 553 -4.20 -3.26 11.77
C SER A 553 -4.71 -4.68 11.63
N ILE A 554 -3.88 -5.68 11.35
CA ILE A 554 -4.29 -7.09 11.34
C ILE A 554 -4.67 -7.56 12.75
N ARG A 555 -3.90 -7.19 13.77
CA ARG A 555 -4.22 -7.51 15.17
C ARG A 555 -5.50 -6.78 15.61
N LEU A 556 -5.61 -5.50 15.34
CA LEU A 556 -6.80 -4.70 15.64
C LEU A 556 -8.04 -5.22 14.91
N PHE A 557 -7.92 -5.63 13.64
CA PHE A 557 -9.01 -6.26 12.90
C PHE A 557 -9.49 -7.55 13.58
N LYS A 558 -8.58 -8.44 13.97
CA LYS A 558 -8.92 -9.67 14.72
C LYS A 558 -9.59 -9.31 16.06
N THR A 559 -9.04 -8.34 16.77
CA THR A 559 -9.58 -7.85 18.04
C THR A 559 -11.01 -7.32 17.88
N LYS A 560 -11.30 -6.53 16.85
CA LYS A 560 -12.65 -6.07 16.49
C LYS A 560 -13.62 -7.25 16.34
N GLN A 561 -13.21 -8.26 15.58
CA GLN A 561 -14.04 -9.46 15.36
C GLN A 561 -14.31 -10.22 16.66
N ILE A 562 -13.30 -10.32 17.53
CA ILE A 562 -13.41 -10.96 18.85
C ILE A 562 -14.39 -10.17 19.75
N ILE A 563 -14.25 -8.85 19.86
CA ILE A 563 -15.15 -7.99 20.63
C ILE A 563 -16.59 -8.16 20.16
N GLN A 564 -16.81 -8.11 18.85
CA GLN A 564 -18.13 -8.29 18.27
C GLN A 564 -18.70 -9.69 18.54
N ALA A 565 -17.86 -10.71 18.54
CA ALA A 565 -18.25 -12.08 18.85
C ALA A 565 -18.63 -12.25 20.32
N ILE A 566 -17.79 -11.76 21.24
CA ILE A 566 -18.06 -11.79 22.69
C ILE A 566 -19.31 -10.97 23.03
N GLY A 567 -19.57 -9.89 22.32
CA GLY A 567 -20.79 -9.13 22.44
C GLY A 567 -22.10 -9.92 22.26
N ARG A 568 -22.04 -11.21 21.86
CA ARG A 568 -23.19 -12.13 21.88
C ARG A 568 -23.47 -12.71 23.27
N LEU A 569 -22.54 -12.51 24.20
CA LEU A 569 -22.70 -12.90 25.61
C LEU A 569 -23.11 -11.74 26.49
N SER A 570 -23.25 -10.50 25.97
CA SER A 570 -23.46 -9.26 26.76
C SER A 570 -24.61 -8.40 26.26
N ARG A 571 -25.68 -8.99 25.73
CA ARG A 571 -26.84 -8.27 25.18
C ARG A 571 -28.05 -8.23 26.08
N SER A 572 -28.15 -9.15 27.03
CA SER A 572 -29.23 -9.23 27.98
C SER A 572 -28.73 -9.00 29.40
N PHE A 573 -29.66 -8.80 30.33
CA PHE A 573 -29.32 -8.61 31.75
C PHE A 573 -29.26 -9.92 32.56
N ASN A 574 -29.83 -11.02 32.05
CA ASN A 574 -29.82 -12.29 32.77
C ASN A 574 -28.59 -13.13 32.37
N LYS A 575 -27.76 -13.48 33.32
CA LYS A 575 -26.51 -14.21 33.15
C LYS A 575 -26.49 -15.50 33.98
N ASN A 576 -25.76 -16.48 33.50
CA ASN A 576 -25.33 -17.60 34.34
C ASN A 576 -24.28 -17.16 35.37
N LYS A 577 -24.18 -17.87 36.51
CA LYS A 577 -23.10 -17.69 37.50
C LYS A 577 -21.69 -17.87 36.88
N MET A 578 -21.60 -18.65 35.82
CA MET A 578 -20.37 -18.88 35.07
C MET A 578 -20.60 -18.66 33.57
N ILE A 579 -19.78 -17.83 32.96
CA ILE A 579 -19.74 -17.60 31.52
C ILE A 579 -18.45 -18.28 30.99
N HIS A 580 -18.57 -19.04 29.91
CA HIS A 580 -17.47 -19.87 29.41
C HIS A 580 -16.96 -19.34 28.06
N ILE A 581 -15.68 -19.03 27.98
CA ILE A 581 -15.01 -18.59 26.73
C ILE A 581 -13.89 -19.56 26.40
N LEU A 582 -14.04 -20.31 25.32
CA LEU A 582 -13.00 -21.15 24.79
C LEU A 582 -12.30 -20.44 23.64
N VAL A 583 -10.99 -20.40 23.66
CA VAL A 583 -10.18 -19.68 22.66
C VAL A 583 -9.09 -20.58 22.08
N THR A 584 -8.66 -20.24 20.86
CA THR A 584 -7.43 -20.80 20.31
C THR A 584 -6.23 -19.94 20.71
N ARG A 585 -5.04 -20.47 20.63
CA ARG A 585 -3.81 -19.73 20.88
C ARG A 585 -3.65 -18.54 19.91
N ASP A 586 -4.07 -18.69 18.66
CA ASP A 586 -4.08 -17.59 17.67
C ASP A 586 -4.90 -16.38 18.15
N ILE A 587 -6.03 -16.62 18.81
CA ILE A 587 -6.86 -15.57 19.41
C ILE A 587 -6.09 -14.85 20.51
N VAL A 588 -5.45 -15.60 21.41
CA VAL A 588 -4.68 -15.04 22.54
C VAL A 588 -3.50 -14.22 22.02
N ASP A 589 -2.71 -14.76 21.10
CA ASP A 589 -1.49 -14.13 20.62
C ASP A 589 -1.76 -12.88 19.76
N ASN A 590 -2.89 -12.84 19.05
CA ASN A 590 -3.26 -11.73 18.17
C ASN A 590 -4.27 -10.74 18.75
N PHE A 591 -4.71 -10.93 20.00
CA PHE A 591 -5.57 -9.96 20.67
C PHE A 591 -4.75 -8.70 21.01
N ASP A 592 -5.18 -7.54 20.56
CA ASP A 592 -4.48 -6.28 20.87
C ASP A 592 -4.89 -5.78 22.26
N THR A 593 -3.99 -5.95 23.22
CA THR A 593 -4.26 -5.60 24.64
C THR A 593 -4.17 -4.12 24.95
N THR A 594 -3.72 -3.29 24.00
CA THR A 594 -3.69 -1.82 24.16
C THR A 594 -5.09 -1.22 24.26
N ILE A 595 -6.11 -1.95 23.79
CA ILE A 595 -7.51 -1.53 23.93
C ILE A 595 -7.97 -1.41 25.40
N LEU A 596 -7.30 -2.11 26.34
CA LEU A 596 -7.62 -2.00 27.77
C LEU A 596 -7.49 -0.57 28.32
N GLU A 597 -6.62 0.22 27.72
CA GLU A 597 -6.34 1.59 28.15
C GLU A 597 -7.26 2.62 27.50
N ASN A 598 -7.80 2.29 26.32
CA ASN A 598 -8.47 3.25 25.45
C ASN A 598 -9.96 2.98 25.24
N GLU A 599 -10.47 1.79 25.57
CA GLU A 599 -11.83 1.39 25.24
C GLU A 599 -12.64 0.96 26.46
N ILE A 600 -13.95 1.26 26.44
CA ILE A 600 -14.92 0.77 27.43
C ILE A 600 -15.37 -0.61 26.98
N LEU A 601 -14.94 -1.65 27.69
CA LEU A 601 -15.15 -3.05 27.34
C LEU A 601 -16.21 -3.70 28.24
N SER A 602 -16.93 -4.69 27.69
CA SER A 602 -17.76 -5.57 28.52
C SER A 602 -16.85 -6.41 29.43
N PRO A 603 -17.38 -6.86 30.63
CA PRO A 603 -16.59 -7.66 31.56
C PRO A 603 -16.00 -8.93 30.91
N GLU A 604 -16.75 -9.56 30.04
CA GLU A 604 -16.29 -10.76 29.32
C GLU A 604 -15.11 -10.47 28.40
N THR A 605 -15.17 -9.34 27.69
CA THR A 605 -14.08 -8.89 26.83
C THR A 605 -12.86 -8.46 27.63
N MET A 606 -13.08 -7.72 28.73
CA MET A 606 -12.00 -7.30 29.63
C MET A 606 -11.26 -8.50 30.21
N LYS A 607 -11.97 -9.53 30.67
CA LYS A 607 -11.36 -10.75 31.19
C LYS A 607 -10.55 -11.50 30.13
N LEU A 608 -11.01 -11.53 28.87
CA LEU A 608 -10.20 -12.10 27.79
C LEU A 608 -8.95 -11.26 27.49
N ALA A 609 -9.07 -9.94 27.49
CA ALA A 609 -7.95 -9.03 27.28
C ALA A 609 -6.88 -9.16 28.38
N GLU A 610 -7.30 -9.23 29.65
CA GLU A 610 -6.41 -9.51 30.80
C GLU A 610 -5.72 -10.87 30.64
N TYR A 611 -6.48 -11.91 30.29
CA TYR A 611 -5.95 -13.25 30.04
C TYR A 611 -4.93 -13.29 28.91
N ALA A 612 -5.18 -12.56 27.82
CA ALA A 612 -4.25 -12.42 26.72
C ALA A 612 -2.98 -11.67 27.12
N LYS A 613 -3.11 -10.55 27.86
CA LYS A 613 -1.99 -9.74 28.35
C LYS A 613 -1.02 -10.55 29.23
N GLU A 614 -1.55 -11.46 30.06
CA GLU A 614 -0.72 -12.32 30.92
C GLU A 614 0.05 -13.40 30.15
N ARG A 615 -0.39 -13.76 28.94
CA ARG A 615 0.12 -14.92 28.19
C ARG A 615 0.87 -14.57 26.89
N GLN A 616 0.77 -13.34 26.43
CA GLN A 616 1.55 -12.89 25.27
C GLN A 616 3.01 -12.74 25.67
N GLU A 617 3.91 -13.41 24.93
CA GLU A 617 5.37 -13.39 25.20
C GLU A 617 6.00 -12.05 24.83
N SER A 618 5.53 -11.41 23.78
CA SER A 618 5.92 -10.05 23.38
C SER A 618 4.90 -9.47 22.39
N VAL A 619 4.66 -8.18 22.47
CA VAL A 619 3.93 -7.44 21.41
C VAL A 619 4.96 -7.09 20.34
N PRO A 620 4.72 -7.39 19.06
CA PRO A 620 5.61 -6.95 18.00
C PRO A 620 5.76 -5.42 18.05
N THR A 621 6.99 -4.94 18.10
CA THR A 621 7.28 -3.52 17.91
C THR A 621 7.12 -3.19 16.44
N TYR A 622 6.41 -2.12 16.14
CA TYR A 622 6.24 -1.64 14.77
C TYR A 622 7.29 -0.59 14.47
N ASP A 623 8.02 -0.78 13.40
CA ASP A 623 8.97 0.21 12.87
C ASP A 623 8.20 1.29 12.07
N TYR A 624 7.18 1.88 12.68
CA TYR A 624 6.26 2.82 12.05
C TYR A 624 6.99 4.02 11.44
N VAL A 625 7.91 4.60 12.18
CA VAL A 625 8.70 5.76 11.76
C VAL A 625 9.67 5.39 10.63
N GLU A 626 10.33 4.23 10.72
CA GLU A 626 11.19 3.72 9.65
C GLU A 626 10.38 3.39 8.38
N ASN A 627 9.19 2.83 8.51
CA ASN A 627 8.30 2.56 7.39
C ASN A 627 7.81 3.87 6.73
N GLU A 628 7.49 4.89 7.52
CA GLU A 628 7.13 6.21 7.01
C GLU A 628 8.29 6.84 6.24
N ALA A 629 9.48 6.81 6.79
CA ALA A 629 10.68 7.33 6.13
C ALA A 629 10.98 6.58 4.82
N SER A 630 10.81 5.26 4.80
CA SER A 630 10.94 4.44 3.59
C SER A 630 9.90 4.83 2.53
N ARG A 631 8.65 5.06 2.92
CA ARG A 631 7.57 5.50 2.02
C ARG A 631 7.84 6.89 1.44
N ILE A 632 8.21 7.86 2.27
CA ILE A 632 8.59 9.21 1.84
C ILE A 632 9.75 9.15 0.85
N SER A 633 10.77 8.35 1.13
CA SER A 633 11.91 8.16 0.24
C SER A 633 11.50 7.61 -1.13
N SER A 634 10.60 6.63 -1.15
CA SER A 634 10.14 6.00 -2.39
C SER A 634 9.28 6.94 -3.24
N VAL A 635 8.39 7.70 -2.61
CA VAL A 635 7.56 8.71 -3.28
C VAL A 635 8.41 9.87 -3.79
N GLY A 636 9.27 10.41 -2.95
CA GLY A 636 10.18 11.51 -3.31
C GLY A 636 11.10 11.14 -4.48
N LYS A 637 11.61 9.90 -4.48
CA LYS A 637 12.39 9.36 -5.59
C LYS A 637 11.65 9.43 -6.92
N PHE A 638 10.40 9.00 -6.95
CA PHE A 638 9.62 9.02 -8.19
C PHE A 638 9.47 10.45 -8.72
N HIS A 639 9.10 11.40 -7.87
CA HIS A 639 8.93 12.80 -8.27
C HIS A 639 10.23 13.41 -8.78
N ILE A 640 11.33 13.19 -8.09
CA ILE A 640 12.64 13.69 -8.50
C ILE A 640 13.08 13.03 -9.81
N TYR A 641 12.79 11.74 -10.00
CA TYR A 641 13.11 11.04 -11.24
C TYR A 641 12.29 11.53 -12.44
N GLU A 642 11.00 11.74 -12.26
CA GLU A 642 10.13 12.34 -13.28
C GLU A 642 10.66 13.73 -13.66
N PHE A 643 11.12 14.46 -12.68
CA PHE A 643 11.72 15.75 -12.82
C PHE A 643 13.03 15.72 -13.63
N LEU A 644 13.96 14.83 -13.27
CA LEU A 644 15.28 14.70 -13.91
C LEU A 644 15.22 14.03 -15.30
N SER A 645 14.16 13.29 -15.62
CA SER A 645 14.01 12.56 -16.89
C SER A 645 13.14 13.26 -17.92
N GLY A 646 12.52 14.38 -17.57
CA GLY A 646 11.61 15.16 -18.42
C GLY A 646 12.32 16.15 -19.35
N ASP A 647 11.54 16.81 -20.19
CA ASP A 647 12.02 17.95 -20.97
C ASP A 647 12.13 19.18 -20.04
N TRP A 648 13.26 19.86 -20.07
CA TRP A 648 13.52 21.02 -19.22
C TRP A 648 12.83 22.27 -19.77
N THR A 649 11.96 22.86 -18.95
CA THR A 649 11.34 24.16 -19.18
C THR A 649 11.87 25.17 -18.16
N GLU A 650 11.71 26.48 -18.43
CA GLU A 650 12.09 27.51 -17.45
C GLU A 650 11.56 27.22 -16.05
N LYS A 651 10.27 26.86 -15.97
CA LYS A 651 9.61 26.52 -14.71
C LYS A 651 10.23 25.32 -14.00
N GLN A 652 10.63 24.30 -14.73
CA GLN A 652 11.29 23.12 -14.15
C GLN A 652 12.69 23.45 -13.66
N ILE A 653 13.42 24.28 -14.39
CA ILE A 653 14.75 24.76 -13.98
C ILE A 653 14.66 25.60 -12.69
N GLU A 654 13.67 26.49 -12.60
CA GLU A 654 13.43 27.26 -11.37
C GLU A 654 13.15 26.34 -10.18
N LEU A 655 12.27 25.34 -10.34
CA LEU A 655 11.97 24.36 -9.31
C LEU A 655 13.19 23.53 -8.88
N TYR A 656 14.02 23.13 -9.84
CA TYR A 656 15.25 22.38 -9.55
C TYR A 656 16.24 23.22 -8.75
N LYS A 657 16.39 24.50 -9.15
CA LYS A 657 17.23 25.47 -8.40
C LYS A 657 16.69 25.65 -6.98
N GLU A 658 15.39 25.89 -6.81
CA GLU A 658 14.73 26.02 -5.50
C GLU A 658 14.94 24.78 -4.62
N LEU A 659 14.79 23.58 -5.19
CA LEU A 659 15.03 22.33 -4.50
C LEU A 659 16.49 22.23 -4.02
N GLY A 660 17.45 22.55 -4.88
CA GLY A 660 18.88 22.55 -4.56
C GLY A 660 19.25 23.58 -3.50
N GLU A 661 18.73 24.81 -3.61
CA GLU A 661 18.94 25.87 -2.63
C GLU A 661 18.40 25.47 -1.25
N THR A 662 17.17 24.94 -1.17
CA THR A 662 16.58 24.46 0.08
C THR A 662 17.43 23.36 0.72
N CYS A 663 17.90 22.39 -0.08
CA CYS A 663 18.77 21.34 0.44
C CYS A 663 20.08 21.86 1.01
N LEU A 664 20.69 22.89 0.40
CA LEU A 664 21.95 23.51 0.89
C LEU A 664 21.70 24.40 2.11
N GLN A 665 20.58 25.11 2.17
CA GLN A 665 20.22 25.98 3.29
C GLN A 665 19.86 25.21 4.55
N CYS A 666 19.11 24.13 4.42
CA CYS A 666 18.63 23.35 5.55
C CYS A 666 18.72 21.82 5.28
N PRO A 667 19.89 21.21 5.35
CA PRO A 667 20.02 19.76 5.24
C PRO A 667 19.29 19.02 6.37
N THR A 668 19.08 19.68 7.49
CA THR A 668 18.20 19.31 8.60
C THR A 668 17.27 20.48 8.94
N SER A 669 16.08 20.22 9.50
CA SER A 669 15.10 21.25 9.86
C SER A 669 14.36 20.91 11.14
N SER A 670 14.00 21.93 11.92
CA SER A 670 13.16 21.79 13.11
C SER A 670 11.68 22.03 12.85
N ASN A 671 11.29 22.45 11.63
CA ASN A 671 9.92 22.79 11.31
C ASN A 671 9.53 22.38 9.88
N LEU A 672 8.24 22.49 9.58
CA LEU A 672 7.61 22.14 8.30
C LEU A 672 7.11 23.37 7.52
N ASP A 673 7.65 24.56 7.79
CA ASP A 673 7.21 25.80 7.12
C ASP A 673 7.53 25.79 5.61
N ASN A 674 8.60 25.10 5.24
CA ASN A 674 8.99 24.90 3.85
C ASN A 674 8.29 23.68 3.25
N ASP A 675 7.64 23.83 2.09
CA ASP A 675 6.92 22.76 1.39
C ASP A 675 7.84 21.60 0.96
N ILE A 676 9.09 21.89 0.60
CA ILE A 676 10.09 20.85 0.25
C ILE A 676 10.44 20.01 1.46
N VAL A 677 10.63 20.64 2.62
CA VAL A 677 10.90 19.94 3.88
C VAL A 677 9.71 19.02 4.22
N ARG A 678 8.51 19.56 4.15
CA ARG A 678 7.28 18.80 4.46
C ARG A 678 7.09 17.57 3.58
N GLU A 679 7.42 17.67 2.29
CA GLU A 679 7.10 16.63 1.31
C GLU A 679 8.21 15.59 1.12
N TYR A 680 9.46 15.99 1.30
CA TYR A 680 10.61 15.16 0.90
C TYR A 680 11.61 14.86 2.00
N TYR A 681 11.50 15.49 3.18
CA TYR A 681 12.37 15.15 4.31
C TYR A 681 11.75 14.01 5.09
N ILE A 682 12.61 13.26 5.76
CA ILE A 682 12.17 12.21 6.67
C ILE A 682 12.20 12.69 8.11
N HIS A 683 11.33 12.10 8.91
CA HIS A 683 11.14 12.44 10.31
C HIS A 683 11.50 11.25 11.21
N SER A 684 11.97 11.53 12.42
CA SER A 684 12.16 10.56 13.50
C SER A 684 11.53 11.08 14.80
N GLU A 685 11.22 10.17 15.70
CA GLU A 685 10.76 10.51 17.05
C GLU A 685 11.86 11.16 17.92
N ALA A 686 13.13 10.98 17.54
CA ALA A 686 14.29 11.61 18.15
C ALA A 686 15.01 12.49 17.13
N PRO A 687 15.57 13.64 17.52
CA PRO A 687 16.33 14.50 16.61
C PRO A 687 17.44 13.75 15.89
N LEU A 688 17.59 14.04 14.59
CA LEU A 688 18.52 13.38 13.69
C LEU A 688 19.52 14.37 13.10
N TYR A 689 20.79 13.94 13.02
CA TYR A 689 21.83 14.56 12.18
C TYR A 689 22.43 13.54 11.20
N LYS A 690 22.09 12.25 11.36
CA LYS A 690 22.50 11.16 10.46
C LYS A 690 21.59 9.95 10.58
N TYR A 691 21.58 9.11 9.53
CA TYR A 691 20.95 7.79 9.54
C TYR A 691 21.51 6.91 8.42
N TYR A 692 21.20 5.61 8.46
CA TYR A 692 21.57 4.66 7.41
C TYR A 692 20.36 4.28 6.56
N PHE A 693 20.61 3.94 5.30
CA PHE A 693 19.58 3.39 4.42
C PHE A 693 20.17 2.30 3.51
N MET A 694 19.32 1.33 3.16
CA MET A 694 19.64 0.36 2.12
C MET A 694 19.24 0.92 0.78
N GLY A 695 20.20 0.94 -0.15
CA GLY A 695 19.95 1.42 -1.50
C GLY A 695 20.81 0.67 -2.50
N MET A 696 20.24 0.33 -3.64
CA MET A 696 21.03 -0.12 -4.80
C MET A 696 21.41 1.09 -5.65
N TYR A 697 22.49 0.95 -6.42
CA TYR A 697 22.96 1.97 -7.37
C TYR A 697 21.86 2.42 -8.34
N ASP A 698 20.84 1.57 -8.58
CA ASP A 698 19.68 1.84 -9.42
C ASP A 698 18.49 2.47 -8.66
N PHE A 699 18.76 3.08 -7.50
CA PHE A 699 17.79 3.89 -6.77
C PHE A 699 16.62 3.15 -6.12
N GLU A 700 16.73 1.92 -5.72
CA GLU A 700 15.80 1.28 -4.81
C GLU A 700 16.24 1.53 -3.37
N TYR A 701 15.62 2.49 -2.71
CA TYR A 701 15.77 2.73 -1.28
C TYR A 701 14.71 1.88 -0.57
N THR A 702 15.14 0.78 0.03
CA THR A 702 14.18 -0.18 0.57
C THR A 702 13.90 0.05 2.04
N ASP A 703 14.93 0.38 2.83
CA ASP A 703 14.80 0.50 4.27
C ASP A 703 15.66 1.65 4.81
N VAL A 704 15.16 2.29 5.85
CA VAL A 704 15.83 3.37 6.58
C VAL A 704 16.04 2.91 8.02
N PHE A 705 17.19 3.25 8.63
CA PHE A 705 17.58 2.82 9.97
C PHE A 705 18.04 4.03 10.78
N PHE A 706 17.31 4.34 11.84
CA PHE A 706 17.60 5.43 12.75
C PHE A 706 18.33 4.92 13.99
N ASN A 707 19.18 5.78 14.60
CA ASN A 707 19.79 5.57 15.91
C ASN A 707 20.53 4.22 16.06
N GLN A 708 21.10 3.69 14.99
CA GLN A 708 21.84 2.45 14.95
C GLN A 708 23.24 2.70 14.40
N THR A 709 24.21 1.90 14.84
CA THR A 709 25.54 1.86 14.21
C THR A 709 25.51 1.03 12.94
N LYS A 710 26.52 1.20 12.08
CA LYS A 710 26.65 0.42 10.86
C LYS A 710 26.67 -1.09 11.14
N GLU A 711 27.35 -1.49 12.21
CA GLU A 711 27.47 -2.89 12.66
C GLU A 711 26.12 -3.44 13.14
N GLU A 712 25.35 -2.66 13.88
CA GLU A 712 24.01 -3.05 14.33
C GLU A 712 23.05 -3.24 13.15
N VAL A 713 23.06 -2.32 12.17
CA VAL A 713 22.26 -2.45 10.97
C VAL A 713 22.65 -3.70 10.19
N ILE A 714 23.93 -3.94 9.97
CA ILE A 714 24.43 -5.14 9.29
C ILE A 714 23.99 -6.41 10.04
N SER A 715 24.09 -6.43 11.38
CA SER A 715 23.66 -7.56 12.20
C SER A 715 22.13 -7.81 12.09
N ARG A 716 21.34 -6.74 12.10
CA ARG A 716 19.88 -6.81 11.95
C ARG A 716 19.47 -7.41 10.59
N ILE A 717 20.18 -7.04 9.51
CA ILE A 717 19.87 -7.49 8.16
C ILE A 717 20.43 -8.90 7.87
N GLN A 718 21.50 -9.33 8.53
CA GLN A 718 22.15 -10.65 8.35
C GLN A 718 21.22 -11.84 8.60
N ASN A 719 20.15 -11.66 9.35
CA ASN A 719 19.08 -12.65 9.47
C ASN A 719 18.26 -12.81 8.17
N SER A 720 18.48 -11.97 7.17
CA SER A 720 17.93 -12.09 5.82
C SER A 720 18.88 -12.89 4.92
N LYS A 721 18.35 -13.53 3.88
CA LYS A 721 19.07 -14.48 2.98
C LYS A 721 20.21 -13.89 2.13
N HIS A 722 20.66 -12.66 2.38
CA HIS A 722 21.65 -11.97 1.57
C HIS A 722 23.07 -12.13 2.12
N LYS A 723 24.07 -12.21 1.22
CA LYS A 723 25.47 -12.35 1.58
C LYS A 723 26.02 -11.05 2.20
N GLN A 724 26.91 -11.19 3.20
CA GLN A 724 27.49 -10.09 3.97
C GLN A 724 28.17 -9.01 3.11
N ASP A 725 28.87 -9.41 2.05
CA ASP A 725 29.57 -8.51 1.12
C ASP A 725 28.59 -7.63 0.31
N TRP A 726 27.42 -8.20 -0.05
CA TRP A 726 26.37 -7.46 -0.73
C TRP A 726 25.74 -6.41 0.18
N LEU A 727 25.50 -6.75 1.44
CA LEU A 727 24.95 -5.82 2.43
C LEU A 727 25.89 -4.63 2.68
N ALA A 728 27.18 -4.90 2.84
CA ALA A 728 28.18 -3.85 3.08
C ALA A 728 28.32 -2.86 1.92
N SER A 729 28.10 -3.31 0.67
CA SER A 729 28.19 -2.47 -0.52
C SER A 729 26.94 -1.64 -0.81
N ASN A 730 25.78 -2.01 -0.25
CA ASN A 730 24.49 -1.33 -0.50
C ASN A 730 23.97 -0.56 0.72
N LEU A 731 24.70 -0.56 1.84
CA LEU A 731 24.39 0.26 3.00
C LEU A 731 25.06 1.62 2.87
N HIS A 732 24.25 2.66 2.82
CA HIS A 732 24.69 4.04 2.67
C HIS A 732 24.30 4.87 3.89
N GLU A 733 24.98 5.98 4.07
CA GLU A 733 24.78 6.91 5.17
C GLU A 733 24.37 8.29 4.63
N VAL A 734 23.38 8.89 5.25
CA VAL A 734 23.08 10.32 5.13
C VAL A 734 23.70 11.01 6.33
N SER A 735 24.68 11.84 6.10
CA SER A 735 25.36 12.62 7.14
C SER A 735 26.24 13.72 6.56
N GLU A 736 26.63 14.66 7.38
CA GLU A 736 27.63 15.67 7.08
C GLU A 736 28.97 15.06 6.70
N GLU A 737 29.39 14.02 7.45
CA GLU A 737 30.66 13.32 7.21
C GLU A 737 30.69 12.62 5.86
N ASN A 738 29.60 11.91 5.50
CA ASN A 738 29.51 11.25 4.20
C ASN A 738 29.40 12.25 3.04
N ALA A 739 28.90 13.47 3.29
CA ALA A 739 28.91 14.57 2.33
C ALA A 739 30.25 15.30 2.27
N CYS A 740 31.21 15.00 3.14
CA CYS A 740 32.46 15.71 3.25
C CYS A 740 32.32 17.24 3.46
N LEU A 741 31.21 17.72 3.99
CA LEU A 741 30.92 19.14 4.11
C LEU A 741 31.96 19.86 4.96
N SER A 742 32.25 19.35 6.16
CA SER A 742 33.27 19.93 7.06
C SER A 742 34.65 19.99 6.40
N LYS A 743 35.04 18.96 5.62
CA LYS A 743 36.32 18.95 4.88
C LYS A 743 36.32 20.03 3.79
N MET A 744 35.23 20.21 3.03
CA MET A 744 35.13 21.25 2.00
C MET A 744 35.24 22.64 2.61
N LEU A 745 34.57 22.87 3.75
CA LEU A 745 34.58 24.14 4.47
C LEU A 745 35.93 24.53 5.09
N ASN A 746 36.91 23.61 5.09
CA ASN A 746 38.29 23.95 5.42
C ASN A 746 38.96 24.79 4.32
N TYR A 747 38.47 24.74 3.08
CA TYR A 747 39.04 25.51 1.99
C TYR A 747 38.89 27.01 2.28
N PRO A 748 39.98 27.81 2.18
CA PRO A 748 39.97 29.21 2.61
C PRO A 748 38.87 30.03 1.94
N GLY A 749 38.01 30.72 2.73
CA GLY A 749 36.94 31.60 2.26
C GLY A 749 35.67 30.91 1.83
N LEU A 750 35.62 29.57 1.77
CA LEU A 750 34.42 28.84 1.36
C LEU A 750 33.34 28.89 2.43
N ARG A 751 33.71 28.78 3.71
CA ARG A 751 32.77 28.88 4.84
C ARG A 751 32.04 30.25 4.86
N GLU A 752 32.79 31.33 4.64
CA GLU A 752 32.26 32.69 4.56
C GLU A 752 31.30 32.83 3.37
N GLU A 753 31.63 32.21 2.25
CA GLU A 753 30.75 32.23 1.06
C GLU A 753 29.47 31.42 1.30
N PHE A 754 29.53 30.28 2.02
CA PHE A 754 28.34 29.53 2.44
C PHE A 754 27.43 30.39 3.32
N ILE A 755 27.98 31.02 4.36
CA ILE A 755 27.22 31.90 5.26
C ILE A 755 26.55 33.04 4.49
N LYS A 756 27.26 33.62 3.54
CA LYS A 756 26.77 34.73 2.71
C LYS A 756 25.56 34.33 1.87
N HIS A 757 25.50 33.08 1.41
CA HIS A 757 24.37 32.51 0.65
C HIS A 757 23.28 31.91 1.57
N GLY A 758 23.47 31.93 2.89
CA GLY A 758 22.53 31.32 3.84
C GLY A 758 22.58 29.79 3.86
N TYR A 759 23.64 29.19 3.34
CA TYR A 759 23.81 27.74 3.33
C TYR A 759 24.29 27.23 4.68
N ALA A 760 23.81 26.04 5.03
CA ALA A 760 24.21 25.37 6.29
C ALA A 760 25.67 24.96 6.25
N THR A 761 26.36 25.15 7.37
CA THR A 761 27.75 24.78 7.54
C THR A 761 27.94 23.52 8.40
N SER A 762 26.83 22.92 8.80
CA SER A 762 26.75 21.67 9.59
C SER A 762 25.38 21.02 9.45
N PHE A 763 25.30 19.73 9.80
CA PHE A 763 24.03 19.05 10.01
C PHE A 763 23.72 19.14 11.51
N GLU A 764 22.70 19.90 11.87
CA GLU A 764 22.26 20.02 13.25
C GLU A 764 21.29 18.92 13.64
N GLU A 765 21.20 18.58 14.91
CA GLU A 765 20.20 17.65 15.43
C GLU A 765 18.81 18.29 15.36
N ASN A 766 17.99 17.84 14.42
CA ASN A 766 16.65 18.33 14.17
C ASN A 766 15.68 17.18 13.91
N ASP A 767 14.37 17.47 13.95
CA ASP A 767 13.31 16.47 13.76
C ASP A 767 13.22 15.97 12.31
N TYR A 768 13.68 16.77 11.35
CA TYR A 768 13.61 16.47 9.90
C TYR A 768 15.00 16.51 9.28
N ILE A 769 15.28 15.58 8.39
CA ILE A 769 16.54 15.44 7.66
C ILE A 769 16.28 15.05 6.21
N LEU A 770 17.17 15.43 5.30
CA LEU A 770 17.12 15.05 3.88
C LEU A 770 16.81 13.56 3.69
N SER A 771 15.83 13.24 2.86
CA SER A 771 15.61 11.85 2.43
C SER A 771 16.78 11.33 1.58
N PRO A 772 16.95 10.00 1.45
CA PRO A 772 18.03 9.42 0.66
C PRO A 772 18.10 9.98 -0.77
N VAL A 773 16.95 10.20 -1.39
CA VAL A 773 16.85 10.68 -2.76
C VAL A 773 17.29 12.15 -2.89
N LEU A 774 16.89 13.01 -1.96
CA LEU A 774 17.34 14.40 -1.92
C LEU A 774 18.86 14.48 -1.66
N TYR A 775 19.33 13.70 -0.71
CA TYR A 775 20.74 13.68 -0.35
C TYR A 775 21.63 13.22 -1.51
N GLN A 776 21.28 12.10 -2.16
CA GLN A 776 22.12 11.49 -3.20
C GLN A 776 22.02 12.20 -4.56
N ASN A 777 20.82 12.66 -4.94
CA ASN A 777 20.60 13.16 -6.30
C ASN A 777 20.60 14.70 -6.39
N ILE A 778 20.34 15.41 -5.29
CA ILE A 778 20.23 16.87 -5.30
C ILE A 778 21.33 17.50 -4.46
N TYR A 779 21.37 17.22 -3.14
CA TYR A 779 22.26 17.88 -2.21
C TYR A 779 23.73 17.71 -2.58
N LYS A 780 24.17 16.44 -2.78
CA LYS A 780 25.60 16.16 -3.09
C LYS A 780 26.01 16.75 -4.44
N GLY A 781 25.12 16.75 -5.44
CA GLY A 781 25.37 17.38 -6.73
C GLY A 781 25.54 18.88 -6.58
N ARG A 782 24.56 19.56 -6.01
CA ARG A 782 24.59 21.01 -5.81
C ARG A 782 25.75 21.48 -4.92
N LEU A 783 26.08 20.69 -3.90
CA LEU A 783 27.24 20.94 -3.06
C LEU A 783 28.54 20.90 -3.88
N GLY A 784 28.72 19.84 -4.69
CA GLY A 784 29.90 19.72 -5.56
C GLY A 784 30.01 20.85 -6.60
N GLU A 785 28.90 21.22 -7.24
CA GLU A 785 28.83 22.33 -8.20
C GLU A 785 29.22 23.65 -7.57
N PHE A 786 28.66 23.98 -6.40
CA PHE A 786 28.95 25.23 -5.70
C PHE A 786 30.42 25.31 -5.27
N VAL A 787 30.92 24.26 -4.63
CA VAL A 787 32.32 24.19 -4.18
C VAL A 787 33.26 24.24 -5.37
N GLY A 788 33.00 23.44 -6.41
CA GLY A 788 33.83 23.41 -7.60
C GLY A 788 33.92 24.75 -8.33
N ARG A 789 32.77 25.42 -8.51
CA ARG A 789 32.73 26.77 -9.10
C ARG A 789 33.52 27.79 -8.27
N PHE A 790 33.37 27.75 -6.94
CA PHE A 790 34.08 28.64 -6.03
C PHE A 790 35.58 28.46 -6.12
N VAL A 791 36.06 27.21 -6.08
CA VAL A 791 37.51 26.88 -6.13
C VAL A 791 38.10 27.33 -7.47
N ILE A 792 37.44 27.04 -8.59
CA ILE A 792 37.91 27.45 -9.91
C ILE A 792 37.98 28.97 -10.02
N LYS A 793 36.97 29.67 -9.55
CA LYS A 793 36.95 31.14 -9.55
C LYS A 793 38.09 31.70 -8.71
N LYS A 794 38.35 31.16 -7.55
CA LYS A 794 39.37 31.62 -6.64
C LYS A 794 40.78 31.33 -7.15
N GLU A 795 41.06 30.14 -7.65
CA GLU A 795 42.43 29.72 -8.09
C GLU A 795 42.77 30.25 -9.48
N LEU A 796 41.79 30.40 -10.37
CA LEU A 796 42.04 30.76 -11.78
C LEU A 796 41.49 32.14 -12.16
N GLY A 797 40.65 32.75 -11.33
CA GLY A 797 39.97 34.02 -11.66
C GLY A 797 38.92 33.87 -12.77
N ILE A 798 38.50 32.63 -13.06
CA ILE A 798 37.58 32.32 -14.15
C ILE A 798 36.17 32.15 -13.59
N ASP A 799 35.23 32.89 -14.11
CA ASP A 799 33.80 32.67 -13.89
C ASP A 799 33.27 31.69 -14.96
N LEU A 800 32.61 30.64 -14.51
CA LEU A 800 31.96 29.63 -15.35
C LEU A 800 30.58 30.11 -15.76
N GLU A 801 30.23 29.90 -17.02
CA GLU A 801 28.95 30.30 -17.61
C GLU A 801 27.87 29.25 -17.26
N GLU A 802 26.67 29.72 -16.90
CA GLU A 802 25.48 28.86 -16.77
C GLU A 802 25.02 28.38 -18.15
N LEU A 803 24.41 27.22 -18.18
CA LEU A 803 23.92 26.61 -19.42
C LEU A 803 22.58 27.22 -19.85
N SER A 804 22.32 27.21 -21.17
CA SER A 804 21.01 27.54 -21.69
C SER A 804 19.97 26.46 -21.33
N ILE A 805 18.68 26.75 -21.51
CA ILE A 805 17.60 25.79 -21.26
C ILE A 805 17.78 24.51 -22.07
N GLU A 806 18.24 24.62 -23.31
CA GLU A 806 18.45 23.52 -24.24
C GLU A 806 19.63 22.62 -23.83
N GLU A 807 20.63 23.22 -23.14
CA GLU A 807 21.83 22.53 -22.66
C GLU A 807 21.69 22.05 -21.19
N PHE A 808 20.65 22.47 -20.48
CA PHE A 808 20.47 22.19 -19.05
C PHE A 808 20.47 20.70 -18.75
N GLU A 809 21.11 20.29 -17.64
CA GLU A 809 21.29 18.87 -17.22
C GLU A 809 22.16 18.02 -18.16
N ARG A 810 22.71 18.61 -19.24
CA ARG A 810 23.77 17.88 -20.00
C ARG A 810 25.09 17.94 -19.28
N PHE A 811 25.43 19.12 -18.76
CA PHE A 811 26.60 19.42 -17.92
C PHE A 811 26.18 20.45 -16.87
N ASP A 812 27.10 20.82 -15.95
CA ASP A 812 26.78 21.80 -14.90
C ASP A 812 27.10 23.23 -15.35
N PHE A 813 28.24 23.42 -16.00
CA PHE A 813 28.72 24.74 -16.47
C PHE A 813 29.46 24.60 -17.80
N LYS A 814 29.73 25.77 -18.41
CA LYS A 814 30.60 25.84 -19.60
C LYS A 814 31.49 27.08 -19.58
N ARG A 815 32.52 27.05 -20.42
CA ARG A 815 33.26 28.21 -20.90
C ARG A 815 33.47 28.04 -22.40
N GLY A 816 32.81 28.87 -23.19
CA GLY A 816 32.77 28.72 -24.65
C GLY A 816 32.24 27.33 -25.05
N LYS A 817 33.08 26.50 -25.73
CA LYS A 817 32.74 25.12 -26.13
C LYS A 817 33.34 24.04 -25.23
N VAL A 818 33.85 24.41 -24.05
CA VAL A 818 34.34 23.47 -23.04
C VAL A 818 33.30 23.38 -21.93
N TYR A 819 32.78 22.17 -21.70
CA TYR A 819 31.74 21.85 -20.73
C TYR A 819 32.33 21.23 -19.47
N ILE A 820 31.78 21.52 -18.34
CA ILE A 820 32.24 21.08 -17.02
C ILE A 820 31.13 20.35 -16.32
N ASP A 821 31.45 19.18 -15.77
CA ASP A 821 30.56 18.30 -15.03
C ASP A 821 31.21 18.00 -13.66
N PHE A 822 30.68 18.56 -12.59
CA PHE A 822 31.17 18.34 -11.25
C PHE A 822 30.59 17.06 -10.68
N LYS A 823 31.40 16.27 -9.98
CA LYS A 823 31.00 15.04 -9.30
C LYS A 823 31.41 15.11 -7.85
N HIS A 824 30.59 14.51 -7.04
CA HIS A 824 30.87 14.35 -5.62
C HIS A 824 30.74 12.88 -5.24
N TRP A 825 31.69 12.07 -5.74
CA TRP A 825 31.77 10.63 -5.51
C TRP A 825 32.86 10.34 -4.49
N ARG A 826 32.59 9.40 -3.58
CA ARG A 826 33.56 8.99 -2.57
C ARG A 826 34.63 8.06 -3.14
N TYR A 827 34.28 7.28 -4.18
CA TYR A 827 35.20 6.40 -4.90
C TYR A 827 35.00 6.61 -6.38
N SER A 828 36.12 6.80 -7.08
CA SER A 828 36.11 6.97 -8.53
C SER A 828 35.80 5.65 -9.26
N SER A 829 34.75 5.63 -10.06
CA SER A 829 34.51 4.59 -11.06
C SER A 829 35.04 5.02 -12.44
N TYR A 830 36.16 5.75 -12.44
CA TYR A 830 36.80 6.27 -13.65
C TYR A 830 37.24 5.17 -14.60
N GLY A 831 37.07 5.40 -15.91
CA GLY A 831 37.58 4.51 -16.97
C GLY A 831 36.64 3.37 -17.36
N ALA A 832 35.38 3.33 -16.85
CA ALA A 832 34.41 2.42 -17.42
C ALA A 832 33.94 2.94 -18.78
N ASN A 833 34.18 2.18 -19.86
CA ASN A 833 33.79 2.52 -21.23
C ASN A 833 32.34 3.04 -21.37
N THR A 834 31.47 2.61 -20.51
CA THR A 834 30.06 3.03 -20.44
C THR A 834 29.88 4.50 -20.03
N ILE A 835 30.68 5.00 -19.07
CA ILE A 835 30.59 6.39 -18.58
C ILE A 835 31.16 7.33 -19.65
N THR A 836 32.31 6.97 -20.21
CA THR A 836 32.96 7.74 -21.27
C THR A 836 32.05 7.92 -22.48
N ASN A 837 31.38 6.86 -22.93
CA ASN A 837 30.43 6.94 -24.03
C ASN A 837 29.20 7.83 -23.72
N LYS A 838 28.69 7.80 -22.49
CA LYS A 838 27.59 8.68 -22.09
C LYS A 838 27.98 10.16 -22.13
N ILE A 839 29.18 10.49 -21.67
CA ILE A 839 29.70 11.86 -21.68
C ILE A 839 29.92 12.34 -23.12
N LEU A 840 30.49 11.47 -24.00
CA LEU A 840 30.66 11.80 -25.41
C LEU A 840 29.31 12.09 -26.10
N ASN A 841 28.31 11.28 -25.85
CA ASN A 841 26.96 11.51 -26.40
C ASN A 841 26.38 12.84 -25.95
N LYS A 842 26.48 13.17 -24.64
CA LYS A 842 26.05 14.47 -24.11
C LYS A 842 26.81 15.63 -24.77
N LEU A 843 28.12 15.46 -24.98
CA LEU A 843 28.98 16.47 -25.60
C LEU A 843 28.64 16.67 -27.07
N ASP A 844 28.25 15.65 -27.79
CA ASP A 844 27.81 15.72 -29.17
C ASP A 844 26.42 16.42 -29.27
N GLU A 845 25.52 16.15 -28.31
CA GLU A 845 24.21 16.83 -28.25
C GLU A 845 24.33 18.35 -28.10
N VAL A 846 25.33 18.83 -27.38
CA VAL A 846 25.57 20.28 -27.16
C VAL A 846 26.61 20.87 -28.11
N GLU A 847 27.04 20.14 -29.12
CA GLU A 847 28.10 20.51 -30.07
C GLU A 847 29.40 21.02 -29.40
N GLY A 848 29.68 20.44 -28.20
CA GLY A 848 30.81 20.80 -27.38
C GLY A 848 32.15 20.31 -27.97
N LYS A 849 33.22 21.06 -27.72
CA LYS A 849 34.57 20.70 -28.12
C LYS A 849 35.22 19.68 -27.17
N LYS A 850 35.06 19.91 -25.87
CA LYS A 850 35.69 19.15 -24.79
C LYS A 850 34.82 19.11 -23.54
N ALA A 851 34.86 18.02 -22.78
CA ALA A 851 34.24 17.88 -21.48
C ALA A 851 35.29 17.67 -20.39
N ILE A 852 35.15 18.34 -19.27
CA ILE A 852 35.98 18.15 -18.06
C ILE A 852 35.08 17.63 -16.96
N VAL A 853 35.30 16.40 -16.53
CA VAL A 853 34.61 15.81 -15.39
C VAL A 853 35.51 15.98 -14.14
N ILE A 854 34.98 16.67 -13.14
CA ILE A 854 35.76 17.07 -11.97
C ILE A 854 35.09 16.48 -10.73
N ASN A 855 35.77 15.57 -10.04
CA ASN A 855 35.36 15.13 -8.71
C ASN A 855 36.00 16.03 -7.64
N ILE A 856 35.26 16.28 -6.55
CA ILE A 856 35.74 17.17 -5.48
C ILE A 856 36.84 16.50 -4.65
N PHE A 857 36.63 15.26 -4.23
CA PHE A 857 37.58 14.46 -3.46
C PHE A 857 37.71 13.04 -4.02
N ASP A 858 38.92 12.50 -3.99
CA ASP A 858 39.17 11.07 -4.15
C ASP A 858 40.25 10.64 -3.13
N GLU A 859 39.89 9.72 -2.23
CA GLU A 859 40.77 9.27 -1.18
C GLU A 859 41.92 8.35 -1.68
N ASN A 860 41.74 7.72 -2.84
CA ASN A 860 42.65 6.67 -3.34
C ASN A 860 43.50 7.06 -4.56
N GLU A 861 42.99 7.89 -5.45
CA GLU A 861 43.63 8.16 -6.76
C GLU A 861 43.75 9.65 -7.08
N MET A 862 44.09 10.50 -6.09
CA MET A 862 44.10 11.97 -6.20
C MET A 862 44.83 12.53 -7.42
N ASP A 863 45.89 11.86 -7.89
CA ASP A 863 46.81 12.37 -8.91
C ASP A 863 46.60 11.78 -10.31
N LYS A 864 45.66 10.85 -10.48
CA LYS A 864 45.46 10.11 -11.71
C LYS A 864 44.50 10.80 -12.66
N ILE A 865 44.93 11.90 -13.26
CA ILE A 865 44.13 12.57 -14.31
C ILE A 865 44.12 11.64 -15.55
N ILE A 866 42.90 11.35 -16.00
CA ILE A 866 42.69 10.54 -17.22
C ILE A 866 42.30 11.46 -18.36
N GLU A 867 43.01 11.33 -19.47
CA GLU A 867 42.70 12.07 -20.70
C GLU A 867 42.40 11.10 -21.82
N SER A 868 41.18 11.15 -22.33
CA SER A 868 40.74 10.31 -23.44
C SER A 868 39.99 11.14 -24.48
N ASN A 869 40.50 11.25 -25.71
CA ASN A 869 39.88 11.96 -26.81
C ASN A 869 39.41 13.39 -26.41
N ARG A 870 38.14 13.60 -26.22
CA ARG A 870 37.49 14.88 -25.90
C ARG A 870 37.13 15.01 -24.40
N ILE A 871 37.46 14.03 -23.55
CA ILE A 871 37.09 13.99 -22.14
C ILE A 871 38.36 14.06 -21.29
N ILE A 872 38.31 14.88 -20.25
CA ILE A 872 39.31 14.93 -19.19
C ILE A 872 38.63 14.64 -17.87
N GLU A 873 39.11 13.63 -17.17
CA GLU A 873 38.63 13.23 -15.88
C GLU A 873 39.64 13.63 -14.81
N ILE A 874 39.20 14.45 -13.86
CA ILE A 874 40.01 14.95 -12.73
C ILE A 874 39.48 14.30 -11.46
N PRO A 875 40.21 13.41 -10.84
CA PRO A 875 39.72 12.62 -9.72
C PRO A 875 39.53 13.42 -8.42
N ALA A 876 40.36 14.47 -8.19
CA ALA A 876 40.21 15.29 -7.00
C ALA A 876 40.59 16.75 -7.29
N LEU A 877 39.62 17.66 -7.05
CA LEU A 877 39.82 19.11 -7.13
C LEU A 877 40.51 19.66 -5.87
N LEU A 878 40.15 19.11 -4.72
CA LEU A 878 40.72 19.43 -3.41
C LEU A 878 41.63 18.29 -2.91
N GLU A 879 42.63 18.64 -2.13
CA GLU A 879 43.39 17.66 -1.38
C GLU A 879 42.56 17.09 -0.23
N ASN A 880 42.93 15.90 0.28
CA ASN A 880 42.15 15.16 1.27
C ASN A 880 41.94 15.87 2.61
N ASP A 881 42.78 16.86 2.93
CA ASP A 881 42.63 17.69 4.11
C ASP A 881 41.59 18.82 3.94
N GLY A 882 41.23 19.11 2.68
CA GLY A 882 40.28 20.18 2.29
C GLY A 882 40.85 21.60 2.32
N PHE A 883 42.09 21.79 2.84
CA PHE A 883 42.68 23.15 2.96
C PHE A 883 43.24 23.68 1.64
N HIS A 884 43.63 22.80 0.72
CA HIS A 884 44.32 23.16 -0.49
C HIS A 884 43.62 22.62 -1.74
N ALA A 885 43.65 23.38 -2.80
CA ALA A 885 43.27 22.87 -4.14
C ALA A 885 44.41 21.97 -4.67
N ASN A 886 44.07 20.90 -5.36
CA ASN A 886 45.04 20.02 -6.00
C ASN A 886 45.77 20.74 -7.13
N PRO A 887 47.08 21.02 -7.02
CA PRO A 887 47.82 21.81 -8.01
C PRO A 887 47.83 21.20 -9.41
N LYS A 888 47.81 19.86 -9.51
CA LYS A 888 47.78 19.16 -10.80
C LYS A 888 46.43 19.35 -11.49
N ALA A 889 45.33 19.22 -10.70
CA ALA A 889 43.99 19.47 -11.16
C ALA A 889 43.81 20.91 -11.68
N ILE A 890 44.20 21.90 -10.86
CA ILE A 890 44.11 23.31 -11.21
C ILE A 890 44.90 23.65 -12.47
N ASN A 891 46.13 23.17 -12.60
CA ASN A 891 46.94 23.39 -13.79
C ASN A 891 46.30 22.77 -15.04
N LYS A 892 45.73 21.55 -14.93
CA LYS A 892 45.04 20.92 -16.06
C LYS A 892 43.76 21.66 -16.47
N ILE A 893 42.96 22.08 -15.49
CA ILE A 893 41.76 22.88 -15.75
C ILE A 893 42.12 24.21 -16.43
N ARG A 894 43.16 24.90 -15.94
CA ARG A 894 43.68 26.16 -16.54
C ARG A 894 43.98 25.97 -18.02
N MET A 895 44.80 24.97 -18.34
CA MET A 895 45.17 24.69 -19.73
C MET A 895 43.98 24.45 -20.64
N CYS A 896 42.93 23.79 -20.11
CA CYS A 896 41.72 23.50 -20.88
C CYS A 896 40.80 24.71 -21.08
N LEU A 897 40.79 25.62 -20.13
CA LEU A 897 39.90 26.79 -20.13
C LEU A 897 40.54 28.04 -20.76
N GLU A 898 41.89 28.08 -20.87
CA GLU A 898 42.60 29.16 -21.55
C GLU A 898 42.67 28.93 -23.09
N ASP A 899 42.54 27.68 -23.54
CA ASP A 899 42.48 27.30 -24.97
C ASP A 899 41.07 27.50 -25.60
N CYS A 900 40.16 28.18 -24.92
CA CYS A 900 38.76 28.38 -25.35
C CYS A 900 38.55 29.68 -26.08
#